data_60e539d74451d13dff5c051351ae9adf
#
_entry.id   60e539d74451d13dff5c051351ae9adf
#
_cell.length_a   1.000
_cell.length_b   1.000
_cell.length_c   1.000
_cell.angle_alpha   90.00
_cell.angle_beta   90.00
_cell.angle_gamma   90.00
#
_symmetry.space_group_name_H-M   'P 1'
#
loop_
_entity.id
_entity.type
_entity.pdbx_description
1 polymer ?
#
loop_
_entity_poly.entity_id
_entity_poly.type
_entity_poly.pdbx_seq_one_letter_code
_entity_poly.pdbx_strand_id
1 'polypeptide(L)'
;MRNVRRVAVGATPSGFMGSRRKAALGAPVLNLMCGTALVAGLTFCVQDAWAQDWVPELQAATGETHGRNDPIVIILPDDLDPAVYPRLAVELDDIDVTAFAVTAPGQLTLNPPEALSTGEHVVRLVERGEDGSIVERGAWFLEVRHSELIRDLSVRADLAGEVNARVLDGGIDTPPQHVTAESGGNLEAAAGDENWRVSLQGNYLYNSQLELGLNERNIDLGEYRLDGDYENEDFFAGLTAGNHDTGIESLIMSGFNRRGVSVRAGTADERISATGFMLRTESIVGTRHVLGISHDEDRIEGGSISVRPIEALKDNILLTGIYYNGEGSDGGFGIGTDEVINDGDGWSVAADTLWFDEALRVRGEFAEATFDFDGKDTGFAPETANAYSVLASLEPLRGSTLGGSTFNWTFGAQREQVDTFFQSLANPSLQADRETTSVFTDFFWDEFAAQLRVDHQLSNVDDFDFLPTDRTVNAYFNGTYTPFVEPLEDGSLPWFGQPFFGLTASVTDIERVETSSDFPEDDADNQSRSLTLSTGSNYATWSWNLSHTLYTFEDQTGFSSDSINNTTGLSAYILIDDWLTLSPNVQYDVFEDRDLLKTSRTINAGLSADITVIPETLTASLNYNLNVRTGDGDTPDSSSFGGEVVWTLREPDANKLGVALAFNGFLQETRNDDFESLEDDVQYQAFTTLRLSLPVSY
;
A
#
# COMPACT_ATOMS: atom_id res chain seq x y z
N MET A 1 7.78 -13.24 -37.33
CA MET A 1 8.55 -12.80 -36.19
C MET A 1 7.87 -11.50 -35.74
N ARG A 2 6.97 -11.56 -34.80
CA ARG A 2 6.25 -10.39 -34.28
C ARG A 2 6.79 -10.08 -32.90
N ASN A 3 7.49 -8.96 -32.78
CA ASN A 3 7.96 -8.43 -31.50
C ASN A 3 6.77 -7.82 -30.75
N VAL A 4 6.31 -8.48 -29.72
CA VAL A 4 5.42 -7.89 -28.73
C VAL A 4 6.25 -7.09 -27.75
N ARG A 5 6.24 -5.77 -27.84
CA ARG A 5 6.79 -4.87 -26.81
C ARG A 5 5.86 -4.91 -25.59
N ARG A 6 6.35 -5.46 -24.50
CA ARG A 6 5.72 -5.29 -23.18
C ARG A 6 5.88 -3.84 -22.75
N VAL A 7 4.79 -3.13 -22.61
CA VAL A 7 4.72 -1.87 -21.86
C VAL A 7 4.79 -2.24 -20.38
N ALA A 8 5.87 -1.89 -19.71
CA ALA A 8 5.94 -1.97 -18.26
C ALA A 8 5.06 -0.86 -17.67
N VAL A 9 3.91 -1.23 -17.19
CA VAL A 9 3.11 -0.38 -16.31
C VAL A 9 3.88 -0.29 -15.00
N GLY A 10 4.40 0.90 -14.69
CA GLY A 10 5.04 1.18 -13.43
C GLY A 10 4.02 1.03 -12.30
N ALA A 11 4.17 0.00 -11.49
CA ALA A 11 3.47 -0.12 -10.24
C ALA A 11 3.99 0.97 -9.30
N THR A 12 3.18 1.94 -9.01
CA THR A 12 3.35 2.80 -7.84
C THR A 12 3.25 1.92 -6.60
N PRO A 13 4.17 1.98 -5.65
CA PRO A 13 4.01 1.26 -4.40
C PRO A 13 2.81 1.85 -3.66
N SER A 14 1.74 1.08 -3.57
CA SER A 14 0.67 1.36 -2.63
C SER A 14 1.27 1.41 -1.24
N GLY A 15 1.21 2.60 -0.63
CA GLY A 15 1.67 2.79 0.74
C GLY A 15 0.93 1.84 1.67
N PHE A 16 1.70 1.00 2.32
CA PHE A 16 1.26 0.23 3.48
C PHE A 16 0.74 1.22 4.53
N MET A 17 -0.55 1.40 4.61
CA MET A 17 -1.19 1.88 5.82
C MET A 17 -1.15 0.74 6.83
N GLY A 18 -0.06 0.66 7.55
CA GLY A 18 0.00 -0.12 8.77
C GLY A 18 -1.11 0.37 9.69
N SER A 19 -2.05 -0.50 9.98
CA SER A 19 -2.99 -0.31 11.07
C SER A 19 -2.17 -0.06 12.33
N ARG A 20 -2.18 1.17 12.83
CA ARG A 20 -1.68 1.47 14.16
C ARG A 20 -2.60 0.78 15.16
N ARG A 21 -2.29 -0.46 15.50
CA ARG A 21 -2.76 -1.04 16.75
C ARG A 21 -2.22 -0.15 17.87
N LYS A 22 -3.11 0.54 18.53
CA LYS A 22 -2.80 1.15 19.83
C LYS A 22 -2.53 -0.03 20.77
N ALA A 23 -1.26 -0.25 21.07
CA ALA A 23 -0.87 -1.08 22.21
C ALA A 23 -1.49 -0.43 23.44
N ALA A 24 -2.50 -1.04 23.99
CA ALA A 24 -2.96 -0.73 25.32
C ALA A 24 -1.94 -1.32 26.27
N LEU A 25 -0.97 -0.50 26.68
CA LEU A 25 -0.14 -0.79 27.83
C LEU A 25 -1.06 -0.94 29.03
N GLY A 26 -1.10 -2.13 29.59
CA GLY A 26 -1.72 -2.43 30.87
C GLY A 26 -1.14 -1.54 31.95
N ALA A 27 -1.88 -0.53 32.37
CA ALA A 27 -1.67 0.15 33.63
C ALA A 27 -2.51 -0.57 34.69
N PRO A 28 -1.91 -0.86 35.84
CA PRO A 28 -2.61 -1.59 36.89
C PRO A 28 -3.77 -0.76 37.46
N VAL A 29 -4.84 -1.47 37.78
CA VAL A 29 -5.95 -1.14 38.65
C VAL A 29 -5.67 0.01 39.63
N LEU A 30 -5.82 1.26 39.21
CA LEU A 30 -5.87 2.42 40.13
C LEU A 30 -6.70 3.59 39.60
N ASN A 31 -7.54 3.41 38.59
CA ASN A 31 -8.38 4.48 38.06
C ASN A 31 -9.89 4.23 38.18
N LEU A 32 -10.30 3.29 39.06
CA LEU A 32 -11.75 3.09 39.32
C LEU A 32 -12.24 3.88 40.54
N MET A 33 -11.48 4.85 41.04
CA MET A 33 -11.91 5.75 42.14
C MET A 33 -11.80 7.25 41.85
N CYS A 34 -11.45 7.66 40.63
CA CYS A 34 -11.48 9.10 40.25
C CYS A 34 -12.66 9.52 39.37
N GLY A 35 -13.43 8.60 38.80
CA GLY A 35 -14.60 8.92 37.99
C GLY A 35 -15.85 9.33 38.75
N THR A 36 -15.95 8.98 40.02
CA THR A 36 -17.09 9.33 40.90
C THR A 36 -16.87 10.50 41.84
N ALA A 37 -15.70 11.08 41.84
CA ALA A 37 -15.36 12.21 42.73
C ALA A 37 -15.45 13.59 42.05
N LEU A 38 -15.63 13.66 40.71
CA LEU A 38 -15.75 14.94 40.01
C LEU A 38 -17.22 15.39 39.81
N VAL A 39 -18.20 14.54 40.09
CA VAL A 39 -19.65 14.92 40.11
C VAL A 39 -20.09 15.36 41.49
N ALA A 40 -19.30 15.13 42.56
CA ALA A 40 -19.66 15.51 43.94
C ALA A 40 -18.93 16.77 44.48
N GLY A 41 -18.14 17.47 43.66
CA GLY A 41 -17.28 18.58 44.08
C GLY A 41 -17.74 19.99 43.71
N LEU A 42 -18.86 20.15 43.00
CA LEU A 42 -19.41 21.48 42.62
C LEU A 42 -20.71 21.83 43.30
N THR A 43 -21.00 21.24 44.43
CA THR A 43 -22.13 21.64 45.26
C THR A 43 -21.62 22.42 46.47
N PHE A 44 -21.08 23.65 46.25
CA PHE A 44 -20.94 24.61 47.35
C PHE A 44 -21.08 26.03 46.82
N CYS A 45 -22.18 26.65 47.37
CA CYS A 45 -22.43 28.08 47.51
C CYS A 45 -22.72 28.91 46.29
N VAL A 46 -23.97 28.99 45.89
CA VAL A 46 -24.65 30.30 45.84
C VAL A 46 -26.02 30.13 46.48
N GLN A 47 -26.23 30.71 47.66
CA GLN A 47 -27.53 30.99 48.20
C GLN A 47 -28.13 32.25 47.58
N ASP A 48 -29.42 32.20 47.35
CA ASP A 48 -30.36 33.30 47.19
C ASP A 48 -30.50 33.95 45.80
N ALA A 49 -31.38 33.37 44.99
CA ALA A 49 -32.46 34.13 44.36
C ALA A 49 -33.54 33.11 43.97
N TRP A 50 -34.79 33.36 44.36
CA TRP A 50 -35.98 32.57 44.06
C TRP A 50 -36.17 32.50 42.51
N ALA A 51 -35.52 31.56 41.84
CA ALA A 51 -35.90 31.12 40.50
C ALA A 51 -36.71 29.84 40.68
N GLN A 52 -37.92 29.82 40.19
CA GLN A 52 -38.68 28.58 40.02
C GLN A 52 -37.81 27.60 39.30
N ASP A 53 -37.45 26.48 39.93
CA ASP A 53 -36.67 25.40 39.31
C ASP A 53 -37.58 24.68 38.30
N TRP A 54 -37.50 25.10 37.06
CA TRP A 54 -38.13 24.40 35.95
C TRP A 54 -37.12 23.51 35.25
N VAL A 55 -37.57 22.33 34.81
CA VAL A 55 -36.72 21.33 34.15
C VAL A 55 -37.23 21.10 32.74
N PRO A 56 -36.46 21.37 31.71
CA PRO A 56 -36.80 21.06 30.34
C PRO A 56 -36.54 19.57 30.04
N GLU A 57 -37.25 19.03 29.03
CA GLU A 57 -37.07 17.66 28.56
C GLU A 57 -36.77 17.67 27.07
N LEU A 58 -35.81 16.86 26.62
CA LEU A 58 -35.56 16.61 25.20
C LEU A 58 -36.56 15.56 24.70
N GLN A 59 -37.35 15.87 23.68
CA GLN A 59 -38.40 14.97 23.18
C GLN A 59 -37.80 13.66 22.57
N ALA A 60 -36.55 13.70 22.07
CA ALA A 60 -35.84 12.57 21.51
C ALA A 60 -34.87 11.89 22.52
N ALA A 61 -34.97 12.20 23.82
CA ALA A 61 -34.06 11.68 24.81
C ALA A 61 -34.46 10.27 25.24
N THR A 62 -33.48 9.38 25.17
CA THR A 62 -33.46 7.99 25.61
C THR A 62 -34.02 6.95 24.63
N GLY A 63 -33.19 6.51 23.70
CA GLY A 63 -33.36 5.26 22.94
C GLY A 63 -34.06 5.39 21.59
N GLU A 64 -34.51 6.58 21.20
CA GLU A 64 -35.01 6.84 19.85
C GLU A 64 -33.88 7.39 18.96
N THR A 65 -33.71 6.81 17.80
CA THR A 65 -32.72 7.25 16.79
C THR A 65 -33.15 8.59 16.19
N HIS A 66 -32.26 9.58 16.20
CA HIS A 66 -32.51 10.88 15.60
C HIS A 66 -31.92 10.92 14.18
N GLY A 67 -32.76 11.31 13.21
CA GLY A 67 -32.33 11.48 11.83
C GLY A 67 -31.48 12.76 11.66
N ARG A 68 -30.56 12.74 10.69
CA ARG A 68 -29.62 13.86 10.43
C ARG A 68 -30.26 15.21 10.17
N ASN A 69 -31.50 15.24 9.67
CA ASN A 69 -32.24 16.45 9.33
C ASN A 69 -33.47 16.65 10.23
N ASP A 70 -33.66 15.79 11.21
CA ASP A 70 -34.85 15.88 12.07
C ASP A 70 -34.75 17.09 13.01
N PRO A 71 -35.85 17.75 13.30
CA PRO A 71 -35.86 18.87 14.22
C PRO A 71 -35.64 18.38 15.65
N ILE A 72 -34.74 19.01 16.37
CA ILE A 72 -34.51 18.76 17.81
C ILE A 72 -35.53 19.54 18.61
N VAL A 73 -36.38 18.84 19.36
CA VAL A 73 -37.45 19.47 20.11
C VAL A 73 -37.18 19.38 21.62
N ILE A 74 -37.11 20.53 22.27
CA ILE A 74 -36.97 20.64 23.72
C ILE A 74 -38.33 21.08 24.28
N ILE A 75 -38.90 20.25 25.14
CA ILE A 75 -40.19 20.54 25.82
C ILE A 75 -39.89 21.43 27.03
N LEU A 76 -40.62 22.52 27.10
CA LEU A 76 -40.56 23.47 28.18
C LEU A 76 -41.84 23.37 29.03
N PRO A 77 -41.80 23.66 30.33
CA PRO A 77 -43.02 23.68 31.16
C PRO A 77 -44.07 24.63 30.61
N ASP A 78 -45.35 24.21 30.67
CA ASP A 78 -46.50 25.00 30.19
C ASP A 78 -46.70 26.31 30.97
N ASP A 79 -46.24 26.38 32.21
CA ASP A 79 -46.36 27.51 33.12
C ASP A 79 -45.10 28.42 33.13
N LEU A 80 -44.16 28.24 32.18
CA LEU A 80 -42.93 29.02 32.07
C LEU A 80 -43.26 30.49 31.76
N ASP A 81 -42.71 31.41 32.57
CA ASP A 81 -42.87 32.84 32.38
C ASP A 81 -42.44 33.27 30.95
N PRO A 82 -43.32 33.94 30.18
CA PRO A 82 -43.01 34.44 28.86
C PRO A 82 -41.75 35.33 28.78
N ALA A 83 -41.34 35.95 29.87
CA ALA A 83 -40.13 36.76 29.96
C ALA A 83 -38.84 35.93 29.90
N VAL A 84 -38.88 34.62 30.12
CA VAL A 84 -37.74 33.71 30.06
C VAL A 84 -37.39 33.34 28.62
N TYR A 85 -38.36 33.16 27.72
CA TYR A 85 -38.13 32.72 26.35
C TYR A 85 -37.08 33.49 25.58
N PRO A 86 -37.00 34.85 25.61
CA PRO A 86 -35.97 35.60 24.91
C PRO A 86 -34.55 35.43 25.47
N ARG A 87 -34.44 34.82 26.66
CA ARG A 87 -33.17 34.58 27.34
C ARG A 87 -32.63 33.15 27.14
N LEU A 88 -33.46 32.27 26.56
CA LEU A 88 -33.01 30.90 26.25
C LEU A 88 -32.09 30.90 25.03
N ALA A 89 -31.04 30.10 25.17
CA ALA A 89 -30.12 29.81 24.07
C ALA A 89 -29.88 28.29 23.99
N VAL A 90 -29.77 27.79 22.78
CA VAL A 90 -29.48 26.38 22.49
C VAL A 90 -28.07 26.28 21.98
N GLU A 91 -27.28 25.39 22.57
CA GLU A 91 -25.98 25.03 22.11
C GLU A 91 -25.99 23.57 21.58
N LEU A 92 -25.35 23.34 20.45
CA LEU A 92 -25.14 22.04 19.85
C LEU A 92 -23.61 21.86 19.70
N ASP A 93 -23.05 20.86 20.37
CA ASP A 93 -21.61 20.62 20.41
C ASP A 93 -20.80 21.87 20.79
N ASP A 94 -21.21 22.57 21.84
CA ASP A 94 -20.65 23.82 22.33
C ASP A 94 -20.78 25.04 21.38
N ILE A 95 -21.56 24.92 20.29
CA ILE A 95 -21.81 26.00 19.34
C ILE A 95 -23.21 26.58 19.58
N ASP A 96 -23.34 27.91 19.76
CA ASP A 96 -24.63 28.61 19.89
C ASP A 96 -25.40 28.56 18.56
N VAL A 97 -26.46 27.76 18.52
CA VAL A 97 -27.34 27.58 17.36
C VAL A 97 -28.73 28.22 17.58
N THR A 98 -28.87 29.08 18.57
CA THR A 98 -30.12 29.72 18.96
C THR A 98 -30.82 30.44 17.79
N ALA A 99 -30.03 30.98 16.84
CA ALA A 99 -30.60 31.66 15.67
C ALA A 99 -31.45 30.73 14.75
N PHE A 100 -31.28 29.42 14.86
CA PHE A 100 -32.01 28.41 14.09
C PHE A 100 -33.11 27.74 14.92
N ALA A 101 -33.28 28.18 16.17
CA ALA A 101 -34.33 27.69 17.06
C ALA A 101 -35.59 28.56 16.97
N VAL A 102 -36.76 27.91 16.95
CA VAL A 102 -38.07 28.53 17.00
C VAL A 102 -38.70 28.25 18.35
N THR A 103 -39.01 29.30 19.08
CA THR A 103 -39.63 29.20 20.38
C THR A 103 -41.15 29.32 20.25
N ALA A 104 -41.91 28.39 20.82
CA ALA A 104 -43.34 28.38 20.93
C ALA A 104 -43.74 28.11 22.40
N PRO A 105 -44.96 28.46 22.84
CA PRO A 105 -45.40 28.10 24.19
C PRO A 105 -45.28 26.59 24.44
N GLY A 106 -44.54 26.22 25.50
CA GLY A 106 -44.32 24.83 25.88
C GLY A 106 -43.22 24.09 25.10
N GLN A 107 -42.61 24.70 24.07
CA GLN A 107 -41.55 24.01 23.34
C GLN A 107 -40.55 24.95 22.65
N LEU A 108 -39.35 24.47 22.45
CA LEU A 108 -38.31 25.08 21.62
C LEU A 108 -37.90 24.05 20.57
N THR A 109 -37.99 24.41 19.30
CA THR A 109 -37.63 23.53 18.17
C THR A 109 -36.42 24.09 17.45
N LEU A 110 -35.33 23.36 17.47
CA LEU A 110 -34.13 23.65 16.70
C LEU A 110 -34.18 22.91 15.37
N ASN A 111 -34.12 23.64 14.26
CA ASN A 111 -33.91 23.07 12.93
C ASN A 111 -32.43 23.20 12.58
N PRO A 112 -31.66 22.10 12.50
CA PRO A 112 -30.27 22.18 12.16
C PRO A 112 -30.06 22.89 10.81
N PRO A 113 -29.12 23.86 10.69
CA PRO A 113 -28.89 24.59 9.46
C PRO A 113 -28.27 23.71 8.36
N GLU A 114 -27.59 22.66 8.76
CA GLU A 114 -27.01 21.61 7.92
C GLU A 114 -27.34 20.24 8.51
N ALA A 115 -27.30 19.20 7.69
CA ALA A 115 -27.47 17.82 8.15
C ALA A 115 -26.43 17.49 9.23
N LEU A 116 -26.88 17.03 10.37
CA LEU A 116 -25.96 16.63 11.46
C LEU A 116 -25.04 15.49 11.01
N SER A 117 -23.83 15.47 11.52
CA SER A 117 -22.98 14.30 11.38
C SER A 117 -23.59 13.09 12.10
N THR A 118 -23.28 11.88 11.66
CA THR A 118 -23.66 10.68 12.41
C THR A 118 -22.78 10.55 13.66
N GLY A 119 -23.35 10.04 14.75
CA GLY A 119 -22.69 9.88 16.02
C GLY A 119 -23.37 10.61 17.17
N GLU A 120 -22.65 10.76 18.28
CA GLU A 120 -23.14 11.39 19.49
C GLU A 120 -22.94 12.90 19.44
N HIS A 121 -24.02 13.66 19.68
CA HIS A 121 -24.03 15.11 19.77
C HIS A 121 -24.50 15.55 21.16
N VAL A 122 -24.02 16.68 21.62
CA VAL A 122 -24.42 17.26 22.91
C VAL A 122 -25.35 18.46 22.67
N VAL A 123 -26.59 18.36 23.12
CA VAL A 123 -27.55 19.46 23.09
C VAL A 123 -27.65 20.08 24.46
N ARG A 124 -27.41 21.39 24.60
CA ARG A 124 -27.56 22.12 25.85
C ARG A 124 -28.58 23.23 25.71
N LEU A 125 -29.40 23.39 26.72
CA LEU A 125 -30.27 24.56 26.90
C LEU A 125 -29.74 25.43 28.02
N VAL A 126 -29.41 26.67 27.70
CA VAL A 126 -28.89 27.64 28.66
C VAL A 126 -29.79 28.85 28.75
N GLU A 127 -29.92 29.41 29.93
CA GLU A 127 -30.62 30.68 30.19
C GLU A 127 -29.59 31.79 30.48
N ARG A 128 -29.69 32.90 29.79
CA ARG A 128 -28.81 34.09 29.96
C ARG A 128 -29.51 35.09 30.91
N GLY A 129 -28.89 35.33 32.05
CA GLY A 129 -29.34 36.34 33.01
C GLY A 129 -29.15 37.76 32.47
N GLU A 130 -29.89 38.72 32.99
CA GLU A 130 -29.76 40.16 32.66
C GLU A 130 -28.38 40.73 33.09
N ASP A 131 -27.74 40.08 34.04
CA ASP A 131 -26.40 40.39 34.53
C ASP A 131 -25.26 39.71 33.71
N GLY A 132 -25.59 38.98 32.64
CA GLY A 132 -24.65 38.22 31.83
C GLY A 132 -24.30 36.85 32.39
N SER A 133 -24.94 36.39 33.47
CA SER A 133 -24.79 35.02 33.97
C SER A 133 -25.38 34.02 32.99
N ILE A 134 -24.83 32.83 32.92
CA ILE A 134 -25.31 31.70 32.10
C ILE A 134 -25.67 30.56 33.05
N VAL A 135 -26.93 30.11 32.99
CA VAL A 135 -27.42 28.98 33.79
C VAL A 135 -27.77 27.85 32.83
N GLU A 136 -27.13 26.72 32.95
CA GLU A 136 -27.51 25.52 32.24
C GLU A 136 -28.82 24.97 32.79
N ARG A 137 -29.82 24.83 31.94
CA ARG A 137 -31.13 24.29 32.27
C ARG A 137 -31.29 22.82 31.96
N GLY A 138 -30.57 22.33 30.97
CA GLY A 138 -30.49 20.91 30.60
C GLY A 138 -29.34 20.63 29.62
N ALA A 139 -28.80 19.42 29.69
CA ALA A 139 -27.83 18.88 28.76
C ALA A 139 -28.19 17.44 28.44
N TRP A 140 -28.22 17.10 27.17
CA TRP A 140 -28.62 15.78 26.66
C TRP A 140 -27.65 15.29 25.60
N PHE A 141 -27.47 13.98 25.57
CA PHE A 141 -26.81 13.30 24.48
C PHE A 141 -27.84 12.87 23.44
N LEU A 142 -27.55 13.19 22.18
CA LEU A 142 -28.39 12.87 21.03
C LEU A 142 -27.60 12.00 20.09
N GLU A 143 -28.03 10.75 19.88
CA GLU A 143 -27.40 9.87 18.90
C GLU A 143 -28.04 10.06 17.53
N VAL A 144 -27.27 10.62 16.59
CA VAL A 144 -27.72 10.87 15.22
C VAL A 144 -27.29 9.70 14.33
N ARG A 145 -28.27 9.11 13.65
CA ARG A 145 -28.06 7.98 12.71
C ARG A 145 -28.58 8.36 11.33
N HIS A 146 -28.04 7.65 10.31
CA HIS A 146 -28.55 7.83 8.96
C HIS A 146 -29.98 7.28 8.82
N SER A 147 -30.26 6.13 9.43
CA SER A 147 -31.60 5.52 9.55
C SER A 147 -31.66 4.59 10.76
N GLU A 148 -32.81 3.97 11.02
CA GLU A 148 -32.95 2.97 12.09
C GLU A 148 -32.03 1.77 11.96
N LEU A 149 -31.66 1.38 10.69
CA LEU A 149 -30.83 0.23 10.40
C LEU A 149 -29.36 0.61 10.09
N ILE A 150 -29.12 1.85 9.72
CA ILE A 150 -27.80 2.32 9.26
C ILE A 150 -27.41 3.51 10.11
N ARG A 151 -26.39 3.34 10.93
CA ARG A 151 -25.78 4.43 11.69
C ARG A 151 -24.96 5.32 10.77
N ASP A 152 -24.04 4.72 10.04
CA ASP A 152 -23.10 5.39 9.18
C ASP A 152 -23.32 4.98 7.72
N LEU A 153 -23.39 5.97 6.83
CA LEU A 153 -23.39 5.80 5.39
C LEU A 153 -22.37 6.76 4.78
N SER A 154 -21.47 6.24 4.00
CA SER A 154 -20.53 7.04 3.23
C SER A 154 -20.46 6.55 1.80
N VAL A 155 -20.45 7.47 0.85
CA VAL A 155 -20.20 7.21 -0.56
C VAL A 155 -19.17 8.21 -1.04
N ARG A 156 -18.08 7.70 -1.60
CA ARG A 156 -17.05 8.49 -2.25
C ARG A 156 -16.80 7.95 -3.64
N ALA A 157 -16.76 8.82 -4.61
CA ALA A 157 -16.33 8.47 -5.96
C ALA A 157 -15.43 9.56 -6.51
N ASP A 158 -14.30 9.16 -7.07
CA ASP A 158 -13.38 10.04 -7.77
C ASP A 158 -13.42 9.66 -9.25
N LEU A 159 -14.10 10.48 -10.05
CA LEU A 159 -14.28 10.25 -11.48
C LEU A 159 -13.35 11.19 -12.24
N ALA A 160 -12.51 10.64 -13.10
CA ALA A 160 -11.62 11.39 -13.96
C ALA A 160 -11.79 10.95 -15.41
N GLY A 161 -11.67 11.90 -16.32
CA GLY A 161 -11.72 11.62 -17.74
C GLY A 161 -10.92 12.65 -18.52
N GLU A 162 -10.38 12.20 -19.65
CA GLU A 162 -9.67 13.08 -20.56
C GLU A 162 -10.02 12.79 -22.00
N VAL A 163 -10.00 13.85 -22.79
CA VAL A 163 -10.14 13.80 -24.23
C VAL A 163 -8.88 14.40 -24.84
N ASN A 164 -8.10 13.58 -25.52
CA ASN A 164 -6.85 13.94 -26.14
C ASN A 164 -7.07 14.16 -27.63
N ALA A 165 -6.72 15.33 -28.12
CA ALA A 165 -6.71 15.66 -29.55
C ALA A 165 -5.27 15.87 -30.00
N ARG A 166 -4.78 15.02 -30.89
CA ARG A 166 -3.44 15.15 -31.45
C ARG A 166 -3.38 16.34 -32.43
N VAL A 167 -2.48 17.26 -32.15
CA VAL A 167 -2.31 18.48 -32.94
C VAL A 167 -1.16 18.35 -33.92
N LEU A 168 -0.10 17.64 -33.52
CA LEU A 168 1.13 17.51 -34.30
C LEU A 168 1.76 16.14 -34.05
N ASP A 169 2.31 15.53 -35.07
CA ASP A 169 3.09 14.28 -34.97
C ASP A 169 4.05 14.13 -36.16
N GLY A 170 5.11 13.33 -35.95
CA GLY A 170 6.05 12.92 -36.99
C GLY A 170 7.06 11.91 -36.46
N GLY A 171 7.64 11.14 -37.39
CA GLY A 171 8.63 10.11 -37.05
C GLY A 171 8.04 8.86 -36.38
N ILE A 172 6.73 8.70 -36.33
CA ILE A 172 6.06 7.56 -35.68
C ILE A 172 5.46 6.65 -36.73
N ASP A 173 5.86 5.38 -36.77
CA ASP A 173 5.44 4.42 -37.79
C ASP A 173 3.94 4.12 -37.77
N THR A 174 3.34 4.09 -36.61
CA THR A 174 1.91 3.85 -36.38
C THR A 174 1.36 4.89 -35.43
N PRO A 175 0.98 6.06 -35.94
CA PRO A 175 0.44 7.11 -35.09
C PRO A 175 -0.90 6.67 -34.48
N PRO A 176 -1.14 6.97 -33.20
CA PRO A 176 -2.41 6.71 -32.55
C PRO A 176 -3.55 7.52 -33.22
N GLN A 177 -4.80 7.20 -32.89
CA GLN A 177 -5.95 7.95 -33.40
C GLN A 177 -5.81 9.46 -33.10
N HIS A 178 -6.36 10.29 -34.00
CA HIS A 178 -6.28 11.76 -33.85
C HIS A 178 -7.01 12.28 -32.59
N VAL A 179 -8.08 11.61 -32.20
CA VAL A 179 -8.83 11.95 -31.00
C VAL A 179 -9.06 10.68 -30.22
N THR A 180 -8.67 10.68 -28.97
CA THR A 180 -8.89 9.59 -28.01
C THR A 180 -9.60 10.11 -26.76
N ALA A 181 -10.41 9.29 -26.14
CA ALA A 181 -11.03 9.61 -24.88
C ALA A 181 -10.82 8.45 -23.91
N GLU A 182 -10.36 8.80 -22.72
CA GLU A 182 -10.10 7.88 -21.64
C GLU A 182 -10.78 8.37 -20.37
N SER A 183 -11.25 7.47 -19.55
CA SER A 183 -11.84 7.81 -18.27
C SER A 183 -11.62 6.67 -17.30
N GLY A 184 -11.42 7.01 -16.05
CA GLY A 184 -11.31 6.07 -14.95
C GLY A 184 -11.77 6.69 -13.67
N GLY A 185 -12.06 5.87 -12.69
CA GLY A 185 -12.44 6.37 -11.39
C GLY A 185 -12.63 5.26 -10.38
N ASN A 186 -12.54 5.66 -9.12
CA ASN A 186 -12.74 4.78 -7.98
C ASN A 186 -14.10 5.08 -7.35
N LEU A 187 -14.75 4.04 -6.87
CA LEU A 187 -15.97 4.09 -6.08
C LEU A 187 -15.71 3.40 -4.76
N GLU A 188 -16.03 4.07 -3.67
CA GLU A 188 -16.06 3.51 -2.33
C GLU A 188 -17.41 3.81 -1.72
N ALA A 189 -18.09 2.80 -1.18
CA ALA A 189 -19.32 2.96 -0.46
C ALA A 189 -19.26 2.08 0.78
N ALA A 190 -19.69 2.61 1.92
CA ALA A 190 -19.78 1.85 3.15
C ALA A 190 -21.06 2.22 3.90
N ALA A 191 -21.70 1.21 4.45
CA ALA A 191 -22.83 1.35 5.33
C ALA A 191 -22.64 0.43 6.52
N GLY A 192 -23.06 0.87 7.71
CA GLY A 192 -22.90 0.06 8.91
C GLY A 192 -23.66 0.56 10.12
N ASP A 193 -23.64 -0.27 11.14
CA ASP A 193 -24.10 0.00 12.48
C ASP A 193 -23.05 -0.52 13.48
N GLU A 194 -23.36 -0.55 14.76
CA GLU A 194 -22.44 -0.99 15.83
C GLU A 194 -21.84 -2.37 15.58
N ASN A 195 -22.65 -3.31 15.11
CA ASN A 195 -22.28 -4.71 14.99
C ASN A 195 -22.04 -5.19 13.54
N TRP A 196 -22.38 -4.40 12.54
CA TRP A 196 -22.22 -4.81 11.15
C TRP A 196 -21.72 -3.68 10.26
N ARG A 197 -20.98 -4.05 9.24
CA ARG A 197 -20.50 -3.14 8.21
C ARG A 197 -20.53 -3.84 6.85
N VAL A 198 -21.00 -3.13 5.85
CA VAL A 198 -20.87 -3.55 4.45
C VAL A 198 -20.12 -2.46 3.71
N SER A 199 -19.11 -2.83 2.95
CA SER A 199 -18.37 -1.89 2.11
C SER A 199 -18.20 -2.44 0.69
N LEU A 200 -18.27 -1.55 -0.27
CA LEU A 200 -18.01 -1.79 -1.69
C LEU A 200 -16.90 -0.87 -2.14
N GLN A 201 -15.88 -1.43 -2.76
CA GLN A 201 -14.80 -0.71 -3.42
C GLN A 201 -14.70 -1.19 -4.85
N GLY A 202 -14.33 -0.31 -5.77
CA GLY A 202 -14.11 -0.72 -7.15
C GLY A 202 -13.68 0.44 -8.02
N ASN A 203 -13.17 0.10 -9.20
CA ASN A 203 -12.82 1.08 -10.21
C ASN A 203 -13.46 0.73 -11.55
N TYR A 204 -13.65 1.74 -12.38
CA TYR A 204 -14.03 1.56 -13.77
C TYR A 204 -12.97 2.18 -14.67
N LEU A 205 -12.84 1.65 -15.86
CA LEU A 205 -11.98 2.15 -16.91
C LEU A 205 -12.78 2.27 -18.21
N TYR A 206 -12.55 3.36 -18.91
CA TYR A 206 -13.09 3.60 -20.25
C TYR A 206 -11.95 3.99 -21.18
N ASN A 207 -11.90 3.38 -22.35
CA ASN A 207 -11.00 3.77 -23.41
C ASN A 207 -11.78 3.80 -24.73
N SER A 208 -11.67 4.89 -25.47
CA SER A 208 -12.32 5.02 -26.79
C SER A 208 -11.72 4.09 -27.85
N GLN A 209 -10.48 3.63 -27.62
CA GLN A 209 -9.80 2.68 -28.46
C GLN A 209 -10.09 1.26 -27.93
N LEU A 210 -10.94 0.52 -28.65
CA LEU A 210 -11.42 -0.79 -28.23
C LEU A 210 -10.25 -1.78 -27.95
N GLU A 211 -9.20 -1.71 -28.77
CA GLU A 211 -8.01 -2.57 -28.68
C GLU A 211 -7.17 -2.33 -27.41
N LEU A 212 -7.31 -1.16 -26.79
CA LEU A 212 -6.64 -0.76 -25.54
C LEU A 212 -7.55 -0.88 -24.32
N GLY A 213 -8.84 -1.14 -24.55
CA GLY A 213 -9.82 -1.35 -23.48
C GLY A 213 -9.64 -2.71 -22.81
N LEU A 214 -10.04 -2.81 -21.54
CA LEU A 214 -10.06 -4.09 -20.84
C LEU A 214 -11.00 -5.08 -21.55
N ASN A 215 -10.53 -6.29 -21.79
CA ASN A 215 -11.29 -7.34 -22.45
C ASN A 215 -11.86 -6.92 -23.83
N GLU A 216 -11.16 -6.06 -24.58
CA GLU A 216 -11.62 -5.50 -25.85
C GLU A 216 -12.99 -4.79 -25.73
N ARG A 217 -13.18 -4.06 -24.63
CA ARG A 217 -14.40 -3.26 -24.39
C ARG A 217 -14.02 -1.80 -24.14
N ASN A 218 -14.88 -0.90 -24.62
CA ASN A 218 -14.66 0.53 -24.35
C ASN A 218 -14.82 0.89 -22.88
N ILE A 219 -15.73 0.23 -22.15
CA ILE A 219 -15.93 0.40 -20.73
C ILE A 219 -15.99 -0.95 -20.02
N ASP A 220 -15.27 -1.07 -18.95
CA ASP A 220 -15.35 -2.23 -18.06
C ASP A 220 -15.04 -1.83 -16.61
N LEU A 221 -15.40 -2.70 -15.67
CA LEU A 221 -14.92 -2.60 -14.30
C LEU A 221 -13.51 -3.20 -14.25
N GLY A 222 -12.59 -2.56 -13.57
CA GLY A 222 -11.28 -3.13 -13.28
C GLY A 222 -11.37 -4.15 -12.14
N GLU A 223 -10.89 -3.77 -10.99
CA GLU A 223 -11.03 -4.55 -9.77
C GLU A 223 -12.20 -4.04 -8.95
N TYR A 224 -12.82 -4.92 -8.20
CA TYR A 224 -13.85 -4.57 -7.21
C TYR A 224 -13.86 -5.56 -6.06
N ARG A 225 -14.32 -5.09 -4.90
CA ARG A 225 -14.40 -5.85 -3.67
C ARG A 225 -15.64 -5.43 -2.88
N LEU A 226 -16.39 -6.42 -2.44
CA LEU A 226 -17.50 -6.27 -1.51
C LEU A 226 -17.14 -6.99 -0.22
N ASP A 227 -17.15 -6.28 0.88
CA ASP A 227 -16.97 -6.82 2.23
C ASP A 227 -18.25 -6.66 3.03
N GLY A 228 -18.59 -7.69 3.80
CA GLY A 228 -19.63 -7.65 4.80
C GLY A 228 -19.10 -8.24 6.08
N ASP A 229 -19.08 -7.47 7.16
CA ASP A 229 -18.56 -7.86 8.45
C ASP A 229 -19.65 -7.74 9.51
N TYR A 230 -19.67 -8.69 10.42
CA TYR A 230 -20.48 -8.69 11.62
C TYR A 230 -19.61 -9.06 12.82
N GLU A 231 -19.72 -8.30 13.89
CA GLU A 231 -18.98 -8.52 15.13
C GLU A 231 -19.87 -8.19 16.33
N ASN A 232 -19.82 -9.01 17.34
CA ASN A 232 -20.43 -8.79 18.65
C ASN A 232 -19.48 -9.20 19.77
N GLU A 233 -19.95 -9.21 21.03
CA GLU A 233 -19.15 -9.56 22.19
C GLU A 233 -18.64 -11.02 22.17
N ASP A 234 -19.29 -11.93 21.44
CA ASP A 234 -19.01 -13.36 21.44
C ASP A 234 -18.24 -13.82 20.21
N PHE A 235 -18.58 -13.31 19.02
CA PHE A 235 -18.00 -13.78 17.76
C PHE A 235 -17.96 -12.69 16.67
N PHE A 236 -17.13 -12.93 15.69
CA PHE A 236 -17.14 -12.19 14.43
C PHE A 236 -17.41 -13.11 13.24
N ALA A 237 -17.98 -12.57 12.17
CA ALA A 237 -18.13 -13.24 10.88
C ALA A 237 -17.95 -12.21 9.75
N GLY A 238 -17.31 -12.61 8.66
CA GLY A 238 -17.09 -11.76 7.51
C GLY A 238 -17.29 -12.53 6.21
N LEU A 239 -17.72 -11.82 5.18
CA LEU A 239 -17.82 -12.28 3.79
C LEU A 239 -17.11 -11.28 2.90
N THR A 240 -16.21 -11.75 2.06
CA THR A 240 -15.56 -10.93 1.03
C THR A 240 -15.83 -11.53 -0.34
N ALA A 241 -16.19 -10.71 -1.32
CA ALA A 241 -16.41 -11.11 -2.70
C ALA A 241 -15.76 -10.11 -3.67
N GLY A 242 -15.16 -10.60 -4.77
CA GLY A 242 -14.42 -9.78 -5.72
C GLY A 242 -12.92 -10.04 -5.66
N ASN A 243 -12.12 -9.04 -6.01
CA ASN A 243 -10.66 -9.12 -5.97
C ASN A 243 -10.16 -8.87 -4.54
N HIS A 244 -9.57 -9.88 -3.92
CA HIS A 244 -9.05 -9.76 -2.55
C HIS A 244 -7.97 -10.79 -2.25
N ASP A 245 -7.17 -10.48 -1.23
CA ASP A 245 -6.26 -11.40 -0.58
C ASP A 245 -6.96 -12.01 0.65
N THR A 246 -6.79 -13.29 0.87
CA THR A 246 -7.30 -13.97 2.07
C THR A 246 -6.57 -13.58 3.35
N GLY A 247 -5.36 -12.97 3.22
CA GLY A 247 -4.47 -12.68 4.33
C GLY A 247 -3.78 -13.92 4.92
N ILE A 248 -3.82 -15.04 4.21
CA ILE A 248 -3.13 -16.27 4.59
C ILE A 248 -1.69 -16.19 4.09
N GLU A 249 -0.72 -16.35 4.99
CA GLU A 249 0.70 -16.33 4.69
C GLU A 249 1.33 -17.67 5.12
N SER A 250 1.64 -18.50 4.13
CA SER A 250 2.17 -19.84 4.30
C SER A 250 3.02 -20.27 3.11
N LEU A 251 3.74 -21.38 3.25
CA LEU A 251 4.50 -21.99 2.16
C LEU A 251 3.62 -22.44 0.99
N ILE A 252 2.36 -22.78 1.24
CA ILE A 252 1.42 -23.20 0.18
C ILE A 252 0.53 -22.08 -0.33
N MET A 253 0.42 -20.94 0.38
CA MET A 253 -0.40 -19.79 -0.02
C MET A 253 0.22 -18.51 0.50
N SER A 254 0.62 -17.62 -0.38
CA SER A 254 1.18 -16.31 -0.01
C SER A 254 0.93 -15.27 -1.09
N GLY A 255 0.51 -14.06 -0.66
CA GLY A 255 0.26 -12.94 -1.56
C GLY A 255 -0.78 -13.24 -2.65
N PHE A 256 -1.70 -14.17 -2.38
CA PHE A 256 -2.65 -14.68 -3.38
C PHE A 256 -3.87 -13.77 -3.49
N ASN A 257 -3.68 -12.60 -4.14
CA ASN A 257 -4.76 -11.67 -4.44
C ASN A 257 -5.46 -12.09 -5.74
N ARG A 258 -6.66 -12.61 -5.63
CA ARG A 258 -7.44 -13.13 -6.76
C ARG A 258 -8.92 -12.81 -6.60
N ARG A 259 -9.65 -12.95 -7.71
CA ARG A 259 -11.10 -12.80 -7.71
C ARG A 259 -11.77 -14.06 -7.16
N GLY A 260 -12.70 -13.88 -6.23
CA GLY A 260 -13.43 -14.98 -5.66
C GLY A 260 -14.32 -14.61 -4.50
N VAL A 261 -14.54 -15.55 -3.62
CA VAL A 261 -15.34 -15.38 -2.41
C VAL A 261 -14.60 -16.01 -1.24
N SER A 262 -14.56 -15.31 -0.11
CA SER A 262 -14.08 -15.85 1.15
C SER A 262 -15.03 -15.55 2.29
N VAL A 263 -15.11 -16.48 3.25
CA VAL A 263 -15.89 -16.35 4.47
C VAL A 263 -14.96 -16.55 5.64
N ARG A 264 -15.00 -15.65 6.61
CA ARG A 264 -14.24 -15.77 7.85
C ARG A 264 -15.18 -15.78 9.05
N ALA A 265 -14.85 -16.51 10.08
CA ALA A 265 -15.56 -16.50 11.34
C ALA A 265 -14.62 -16.86 12.49
N GLY A 266 -14.92 -16.38 13.68
CA GLY A 266 -14.13 -16.67 14.87
C GLY A 266 -14.77 -16.14 16.14
N THR A 267 -14.12 -16.43 17.25
CA THR A 267 -14.51 -15.86 18.56
C THR A 267 -14.03 -14.41 18.64
N ALA A 268 -14.76 -13.54 19.34
CA ALA A 268 -14.44 -12.13 19.48
C ALA A 268 -13.03 -11.90 20.11
N ASP A 269 -12.57 -12.83 20.94
CA ASP A 269 -11.22 -12.80 21.53
C ASP A 269 -10.14 -13.39 20.59
N GLU A 270 -10.50 -13.74 19.35
CA GLU A 270 -9.66 -14.36 18.32
C GLU A 270 -8.95 -15.67 18.77
N ARG A 271 -9.47 -16.36 19.76
CA ARG A 271 -8.89 -17.66 20.19
C ARG A 271 -9.02 -18.73 19.14
N ILE A 272 -10.11 -18.71 18.39
CA ILE A 272 -10.34 -19.59 17.26
C ILE A 272 -10.87 -18.74 16.12
N SER A 273 -10.22 -18.83 14.98
CA SER A 273 -10.70 -18.24 13.74
C SER A 273 -10.55 -19.23 12.59
N ALA A 274 -11.47 -19.15 11.64
CA ALA A 274 -11.44 -19.96 10.43
C ALA A 274 -11.78 -19.09 9.23
N THR A 275 -11.13 -19.37 8.11
CA THR A 275 -11.40 -18.76 6.81
C THR A 275 -11.63 -19.87 5.79
N GLY A 276 -12.76 -19.84 5.07
CA GLY A 276 -12.99 -20.64 3.90
C GLY A 276 -12.94 -19.77 2.65
N PHE A 277 -12.40 -20.25 1.57
CA PHE A 277 -12.27 -19.45 0.34
C PHE A 277 -12.50 -20.30 -0.91
N MET A 278 -12.90 -19.61 -1.97
CA MET A 278 -12.99 -20.13 -3.32
C MET A 278 -12.53 -18.99 -4.24
N LEU A 279 -11.36 -19.13 -4.85
CA LEU A 279 -10.67 -18.08 -5.60
C LEU A 279 -10.28 -18.59 -6.98
N ARG A 280 -10.25 -17.70 -7.94
CA ARG A 280 -9.70 -18.01 -9.25
C ARG A 280 -8.17 -18.12 -9.18
N THR A 281 -7.58 -18.98 -9.99
CA THR A 281 -6.12 -19.11 -10.10
C THR A 281 -5.51 -17.99 -10.93
N GLU A 282 -6.18 -17.58 -11.99
CA GLU A 282 -5.74 -16.46 -12.82
C GLU A 282 -6.10 -15.10 -12.23
N SER A 283 -5.24 -14.11 -12.46
CA SER A 283 -5.57 -12.71 -12.20
C SER A 283 -6.46 -12.18 -13.32
N ILE A 284 -7.69 -11.84 -12.99
CA ILE A 284 -8.65 -11.30 -13.97
C ILE A 284 -9.11 -9.90 -13.57
N VAL A 285 -9.35 -9.08 -14.58
CA VAL A 285 -9.99 -7.76 -14.49
C VAL A 285 -11.23 -7.71 -15.39
N GLY A 286 -12.10 -6.75 -15.15
CA GLY A 286 -13.31 -6.59 -15.93
C GLY A 286 -14.50 -7.38 -15.40
N THR A 287 -15.62 -7.29 -16.12
CA THR A 287 -16.88 -7.93 -15.75
C THR A 287 -17.02 -9.38 -16.21
N ARG A 288 -15.99 -9.94 -16.87
CA ARG A 288 -15.95 -11.37 -17.10
C ARG A 288 -15.79 -12.10 -15.76
N HIS A 289 -16.58 -13.16 -15.57
CA HIS A 289 -16.52 -13.97 -14.33
C HIS A 289 -16.69 -13.15 -13.05
N VAL A 290 -17.84 -12.51 -12.87
CA VAL A 290 -18.13 -11.55 -11.76
C VAL A 290 -17.72 -12.06 -10.38
N LEU A 291 -17.96 -13.30 -10.03
CA LEU A 291 -17.50 -13.87 -8.76
C LEU A 291 -16.19 -14.67 -8.88
N GLY A 292 -15.70 -14.93 -10.10
CA GLY A 292 -14.47 -15.69 -10.32
C GLY A 292 -14.55 -17.20 -10.05
N ILE A 293 -15.72 -17.72 -9.68
CA ILE A 293 -15.88 -19.09 -9.19
C ILE A 293 -16.66 -20.01 -10.15
N SER A 294 -16.97 -19.57 -11.37
CA SER A 294 -17.89 -20.28 -12.28
C SER A 294 -17.23 -21.35 -13.15
N HIS A 295 -15.90 -21.44 -13.19
CA HIS A 295 -15.14 -22.42 -13.96
C HIS A 295 -14.31 -23.24 -13.02
N ASP A 296 -14.47 -24.56 -13.08
CA ASP A 296 -13.76 -25.49 -12.20
C ASP A 296 -12.27 -25.57 -12.56
N GLU A 297 -11.95 -25.42 -13.85
CA GLU A 297 -10.59 -25.52 -14.41
C GLU A 297 -9.63 -24.38 -14.03
N ASP A 298 -10.14 -23.32 -13.41
CA ASP A 298 -9.34 -22.13 -13.01
C ASP A 298 -9.68 -21.70 -11.57
N ARG A 299 -9.83 -22.63 -10.67
CA ARG A 299 -10.30 -22.33 -9.32
C ARG A 299 -9.57 -23.14 -8.28
N ILE A 300 -9.21 -22.47 -7.18
CA ILE A 300 -8.85 -23.12 -5.93
C ILE A 300 -9.95 -22.94 -4.89
N GLU A 301 -10.14 -23.95 -4.07
CA GLU A 301 -11.02 -23.92 -2.91
C GLU A 301 -10.29 -24.47 -1.69
N GLY A 302 -10.59 -23.91 -0.52
CA GLY A 302 -9.89 -24.34 0.67
C GLY A 302 -10.26 -23.53 1.90
N GLY A 303 -9.39 -23.60 2.90
CA GLY A 303 -9.57 -22.85 4.11
C GLY A 303 -8.40 -22.95 5.07
N SER A 304 -8.45 -22.08 6.06
CA SER A 304 -7.51 -22.06 7.18
C SER A 304 -8.25 -22.09 8.51
N ILE A 305 -7.60 -22.60 9.51
CA ILE A 305 -8.01 -22.53 10.91
C ILE A 305 -6.83 -22.05 11.75
N SER A 306 -7.06 -21.06 12.58
CA SER A 306 -6.06 -20.54 13.53
C SER A 306 -6.58 -20.69 14.96
N VAL A 307 -5.73 -21.16 15.85
CA VAL A 307 -6.08 -21.45 17.24
C VAL A 307 -5.00 -20.89 18.17
N ARG A 308 -5.44 -20.19 19.24
CA ARG A 308 -4.62 -19.81 20.40
C ARG A 308 -4.98 -20.74 21.57
N PRO A 309 -4.26 -21.88 21.74
CA PRO A 309 -4.74 -23.01 22.55
C PRO A 309 -4.75 -22.73 24.04
N ILE A 310 -3.92 -21.80 24.53
CA ILE A 310 -3.69 -21.54 25.96
C ILE A 310 -4.12 -20.10 26.27
N GLU A 311 -5.20 -19.93 27.03
CA GLU A 311 -5.76 -18.61 27.36
C GLU A 311 -4.75 -17.70 28.09
N ALA A 312 -3.97 -18.22 28.99
CA ALA A 312 -2.92 -17.45 29.70
C ALA A 312 -1.74 -17.04 28.78
N LEU A 313 -1.63 -17.63 27.59
CA LEU A 313 -0.59 -17.41 26.58
C LEU A 313 -1.19 -17.11 25.20
N LYS A 314 -2.44 -16.59 25.16
CA LYS A 314 -3.16 -16.38 23.88
C LYS A 314 -2.41 -15.47 22.90
N ASP A 315 -1.68 -14.50 23.43
CA ASP A 315 -0.90 -13.56 22.63
C ASP A 315 0.49 -14.12 22.26
N ASN A 316 0.87 -15.26 22.84
CA ASN A 316 2.20 -15.84 22.69
C ASN A 316 2.25 -17.08 21.79
N ILE A 317 1.14 -17.81 21.58
CA ILE A 317 1.13 -19.04 20.81
C ILE A 317 -0.03 -19.01 19.82
N LEU A 318 0.29 -19.06 18.54
CA LEU A 318 -0.66 -19.19 17.43
C LEU A 318 -0.34 -20.44 16.64
N LEU A 319 -1.32 -21.31 16.48
CA LEU A 319 -1.24 -22.49 15.59
C LEU A 319 -2.16 -22.24 14.41
N THR A 320 -1.69 -22.46 13.19
CA THR A 320 -2.46 -22.31 11.96
C THR A 320 -2.34 -23.55 11.12
N GLY A 321 -3.48 -24.07 10.65
CA GLY A 321 -3.56 -25.14 9.66
C GLY A 321 -4.26 -24.61 8.41
N ILE A 322 -3.79 -25.01 7.22
CA ILE A 322 -4.30 -24.57 5.93
C ILE A 322 -4.44 -25.79 5.04
N TYR A 323 -5.49 -25.80 4.20
CA TYR A 323 -5.68 -26.76 3.13
C TYR A 323 -6.29 -26.07 1.92
N TYR A 324 -5.82 -26.42 0.72
CA TYR A 324 -6.47 -26.07 -0.53
C TYR A 324 -6.44 -27.24 -1.52
N ASN A 325 -7.35 -27.20 -2.48
CA ASN A 325 -7.39 -28.05 -3.66
C ASN A 325 -7.90 -27.21 -4.85
N GLY A 326 -7.48 -27.54 -6.06
CA GLY A 326 -7.97 -26.84 -7.23
C GLY A 326 -7.24 -27.12 -8.52
N GLU A 327 -7.69 -26.44 -9.56
CA GLU A 327 -7.16 -26.52 -10.92
C GLU A 327 -6.80 -25.12 -11.42
N GLY A 328 -5.78 -25.00 -12.25
CA GLY A 328 -5.40 -23.72 -12.83
C GLY A 328 -4.57 -23.87 -14.08
N SER A 329 -4.77 -22.92 -15.01
CA SER A 329 -3.90 -22.84 -16.19
C SER A 329 -2.53 -22.36 -15.78
N ASP A 330 -1.50 -23.03 -16.28
CA ASP A 330 -0.10 -22.66 -16.04
C ASP A 330 0.29 -21.45 -16.88
N GLY A 331 0.04 -20.27 -16.35
CA GLY A 331 0.47 -19.01 -16.96
C GLY A 331 1.97 -18.73 -16.86
N GLY A 332 2.81 -19.62 -16.32
CA GLY A 332 4.17 -19.26 -15.95
C GLY A 332 5.29 -20.27 -16.14
N PHE A 333 5.02 -21.53 -16.31
CA PHE A 333 6.08 -22.54 -16.22
C PHE A 333 6.38 -23.34 -17.50
N GLY A 334 5.79 -23.02 -18.65
CA GLY A 334 6.00 -23.77 -19.88
C GLY A 334 6.44 -22.95 -21.08
N ILE A 335 7.38 -23.46 -21.88
CA ILE A 335 7.70 -22.99 -23.24
C ILE A 335 6.63 -23.57 -24.23
N GLY A 336 5.45 -23.95 -23.75
CA GLY A 336 4.37 -24.52 -24.51
C GLY A 336 3.42 -23.46 -25.08
N THR A 337 2.82 -23.76 -26.23
CA THR A 337 1.80 -22.92 -26.88
C THR A 337 0.38 -23.37 -26.54
N ASP A 338 0.20 -24.43 -25.81
CA ASP A 338 -1.07 -24.98 -25.37
C ASP A 338 -1.27 -24.70 -23.87
N GLU A 339 -2.42 -24.19 -23.49
CA GLU A 339 -2.82 -24.01 -22.10
C GLU A 339 -2.97 -25.37 -21.44
N VAL A 340 -2.03 -25.71 -20.56
CA VAL A 340 -2.13 -26.91 -19.72
C VAL A 340 -2.87 -26.52 -18.45
N ILE A 341 -3.91 -27.28 -18.12
CA ILE A 341 -4.63 -27.13 -16.86
C ILE A 341 -4.02 -28.09 -15.85
N ASN A 342 -3.34 -27.54 -14.88
CA ASN A 342 -2.70 -28.29 -13.80
C ASN A 342 -3.69 -28.51 -12.64
N ASP A 343 -3.60 -29.66 -12.02
CA ASP A 343 -4.32 -30.01 -10.79
C ASP A 343 -3.35 -29.98 -9.61
N GLY A 344 -3.79 -29.47 -8.48
CA GLY A 344 -2.95 -29.41 -7.29
C GLY A 344 -3.73 -29.28 -5.99
N ASP A 345 -3.24 -29.95 -4.98
CA ASP A 345 -3.70 -29.80 -3.60
C ASP A 345 -2.51 -29.61 -2.64
N GLY A 346 -2.77 -28.99 -1.51
CA GLY A 346 -1.73 -28.79 -0.52
C GLY A 346 -2.29 -28.51 0.87
N TRP A 347 -1.47 -28.85 1.86
CA TRP A 347 -1.75 -28.50 3.25
C TRP A 347 -0.50 -28.00 3.97
N SER A 348 -0.70 -27.15 4.96
CA SER A 348 0.38 -26.73 5.85
C SER A 348 -0.08 -26.63 7.30
N VAL A 349 0.90 -26.74 8.21
CA VAL A 349 0.73 -26.46 9.63
C VAL A 349 1.86 -25.54 10.08
N ALA A 350 1.49 -24.43 10.71
CA ALA A 350 2.42 -23.46 11.24
C ALA A 350 2.20 -23.22 12.73
N ALA A 351 3.28 -22.96 13.45
CA ALA A 351 3.29 -22.50 14.82
C ALA A 351 4.12 -21.20 14.91
N ASP A 352 3.52 -20.13 15.45
CA ASP A 352 4.20 -18.87 15.74
C ASP A 352 4.14 -18.60 17.24
N THR A 353 5.30 -18.40 17.86
CA THR A 353 5.40 -18.28 19.31
C THR A 353 6.27 -17.09 19.71
N LEU A 354 5.80 -16.36 20.74
CA LEU A 354 6.47 -15.19 21.30
C LEU A 354 6.79 -15.45 22.77
N TRP A 355 8.03 -15.20 23.18
CA TRP A 355 8.53 -15.48 24.53
C TRP A 355 9.30 -14.27 25.07
N PHE A 356 9.43 -14.18 26.41
CA PHE A 356 10.19 -13.13 27.10
C PHE A 356 9.73 -11.72 26.76
N ASP A 357 8.44 -11.45 26.94
CA ASP A 357 7.80 -10.18 26.57
C ASP A 357 8.02 -9.85 25.08
N GLU A 358 7.82 -10.88 24.22
CA GLU A 358 7.97 -10.82 22.76
C GLU A 358 9.42 -10.61 22.28
N ALA A 359 10.41 -10.70 23.17
CA ALA A 359 11.82 -10.54 22.77
C ALA A 359 12.32 -11.71 21.91
N LEU A 360 11.80 -12.92 22.09
CA LEU A 360 12.10 -14.09 21.25
C LEU A 360 10.86 -14.51 20.47
N ARG A 361 10.96 -14.52 19.16
CA ARG A 361 9.97 -15.11 18.26
C ARG A 361 10.53 -16.38 17.65
N VAL A 362 9.74 -17.43 17.67
CA VAL A 362 10.03 -18.69 16.95
C VAL A 362 8.82 -19.05 16.12
N ARG A 363 9.01 -19.14 14.79
CA ARG A 363 8.00 -19.61 13.84
C ARG A 363 8.52 -20.86 13.14
N GLY A 364 7.70 -21.88 13.09
CA GLY A 364 7.94 -23.09 12.32
C GLY A 364 6.74 -23.39 11.44
N GLU A 365 6.99 -23.87 10.23
CA GLU A 365 5.97 -24.30 9.28
C GLU A 365 6.43 -25.53 8.55
N PHE A 366 5.51 -26.47 8.32
CA PHE A 366 5.67 -27.63 7.45
C PHE A 366 4.51 -27.66 6.47
N ALA A 367 4.81 -27.95 5.20
CA ALA A 367 3.84 -28.02 4.12
C ALA A 367 4.11 -29.23 3.25
N GLU A 368 3.04 -29.78 2.66
CA GLU A 368 3.07 -30.81 1.62
C GLU A 368 2.13 -30.36 0.50
N ALA A 369 2.58 -30.49 -0.72
CA ALA A 369 1.79 -30.22 -1.91
C ALA A 369 1.90 -31.38 -2.91
N THR A 370 0.77 -31.69 -3.56
CA THR A 370 0.72 -32.61 -4.69
C THR A 370 0.38 -31.78 -5.93
N PHE A 371 1.14 -31.95 -6.99
CA PHE A 371 0.99 -31.14 -8.20
C PHE A 371 1.16 -32.00 -9.46
N ASP A 372 0.25 -31.80 -10.41
CA ASP A 372 0.27 -32.44 -11.72
C ASP A 372 0.90 -31.48 -12.75
N PHE A 373 2.14 -31.75 -13.16
CA PHE A 373 2.93 -30.85 -14.04
C PHE A 373 2.54 -30.92 -15.50
N ASP A 374 1.90 -31.97 -15.96
CA ASP A 374 1.56 -32.19 -17.36
C ASP A 374 0.07 -32.17 -17.65
N GLY A 375 -0.74 -31.90 -16.63
CA GLY A 375 -2.19 -31.73 -16.71
C GLY A 375 -2.96 -33.03 -16.52
N LYS A 376 -4.17 -32.89 -16.03
CA LYS A 376 -5.08 -33.91 -15.52
C LYS A 376 -5.29 -35.13 -16.42
N ASP A 377 -5.13 -35.01 -17.72
CA ASP A 377 -5.48 -36.08 -18.69
C ASP A 377 -4.24 -36.66 -19.42
N THR A 378 -3.03 -36.32 -18.99
CA THR A 378 -1.79 -36.79 -19.60
C THR A 378 -1.15 -37.92 -18.80
N GLY A 379 -0.07 -38.50 -19.22
CA GLY A 379 0.29 -39.85 -18.76
C GLY A 379 1.20 -39.96 -17.55
N PHE A 380 1.62 -38.83 -16.92
CA PHE A 380 2.47 -38.86 -15.71
C PHE A 380 1.61 -38.79 -14.45
N ALA A 381 2.10 -39.35 -13.37
CA ALA A 381 1.42 -39.26 -12.08
C ALA A 381 1.77 -37.91 -11.41
N PRO A 382 0.80 -37.31 -10.68
CA PRO A 382 1.11 -36.12 -9.86
C PRO A 382 2.26 -36.36 -8.89
N GLU A 383 3.12 -35.37 -8.71
CA GLU A 383 4.26 -35.42 -7.79
C GLU A 383 3.86 -34.85 -6.43
N THR A 384 4.26 -35.49 -5.36
CA THR A 384 4.06 -35.03 -3.98
C THR A 384 5.38 -34.64 -3.38
N ALA A 385 5.50 -33.40 -2.88
CA ALA A 385 6.72 -32.86 -2.32
C ALA A 385 6.45 -32.04 -1.07
N ASN A 386 7.49 -31.79 -0.28
CA ASN A 386 7.41 -31.12 1.00
C ASN A 386 8.16 -29.80 0.99
N ALA A 387 7.76 -28.91 1.90
CA ALA A 387 8.52 -27.72 2.24
C ALA A 387 8.46 -27.46 3.75
N TYR A 388 9.53 -26.94 4.32
CA TYR A 388 9.50 -26.47 5.70
C TYR A 388 10.29 -25.19 5.88
N SER A 389 9.89 -24.38 6.87
CA SER A 389 10.60 -23.18 7.28
C SER A 389 10.64 -23.08 8.80
N VAL A 390 11.80 -22.74 9.36
CA VAL A 390 11.96 -22.45 10.78
C VAL A 390 12.71 -21.14 10.91
N LEU A 391 12.10 -20.17 11.59
CA LEU A 391 12.66 -18.87 11.90
C LEU A 391 12.77 -18.69 13.41
N ALA A 392 13.91 -18.23 13.89
CA ALA A 392 14.09 -17.75 15.26
C ALA A 392 14.70 -16.35 15.22
N SER A 393 14.08 -15.39 15.89
CA SER A 393 14.59 -14.03 16.04
C SER A 393 14.53 -13.59 17.49
N LEU A 394 15.55 -12.84 17.92
CA LEU A 394 15.71 -12.36 19.29
C LEU A 394 16.02 -10.88 19.31
N GLU A 395 15.24 -10.11 20.09
CA GLU A 395 15.42 -8.68 20.37
C GLU A 395 15.82 -8.46 21.84
N PRO A 396 17.08 -8.69 22.22
CA PRO A 396 17.47 -8.74 23.63
C PRO A 396 17.39 -7.38 24.33
N LEU A 397 17.37 -6.29 23.57
CA LEU A 397 17.46 -4.92 24.08
C LEU A 397 16.29 -4.04 23.58
N ARG A 398 15.12 -4.64 23.38
CA ARG A 398 13.92 -3.97 22.88
C ARG A 398 13.58 -2.73 23.72
N GLY A 399 13.52 -1.56 23.05
CA GLY A 399 13.19 -0.30 23.70
C GLY A 399 14.16 0.17 24.80
N SER A 400 15.35 -0.42 24.88
CA SER A 400 16.39 0.00 25.81
C SER A 400 16.94 1.37 25.41
N THR A 401 17.36 2.15 26.40
CA THR A 401 18.04 3.43 26.17
C THR A 401 19.51 3.32 26.53
N LEU A 402 20.38 3.69 25.62
CA LEU A 402 21.81 3.78 25.84
C LEU A 402 22.25 5.23 25.65
N GLY A 403 22.75 5.88 26.72
CA GLY A 403 23.14 7.27 26.65
C GLY A 403 22.00 8.27 26.45
N GLY A 404 20.73 7.86 26.64
CA GLY A 404 19.54 8.68 26.39
C GLY A 404 18.89 8.45 25.02
N SER A 405 19.53 7.69 24.14
CA SER A 405 19.05 7.36 22.79
C SER A 405 18.40 5.97 22.74
N THR A 406 17.40 5.80 21.91
CA THR A 406 16.72 4.50 21.70
C THR A 406 17.65 3.54 20.97
N PHE A 407 17.76 2.33 21.50
CA PHE A 407 18.58 1.26 20.95
C PHE A 407 17.75 0.01 20.73
N ASN A 408 17.70 -0.49 19.50
CA ASN A 408 17.07 -1.75 19.16
C ASN A 408 18.07 -2.63 18.42
N TRP A 409 18.11 -3.88 18.79
CA TRP A 409 18.96 -4.86 18.14
C TRP A 409 18.22 -6.18 17.99
N THR A 410 18.01 -6.59 16.76
CA THR A 410 17.41 -7.87 16.39
C THR A 410 18.48 -8.73 15.74
N PHE A 411 18.56 -9.98 16.09
CA PHE A 411 19.30 -10.97 15.35
C PHE A 411 18.50 -12.26 15.22
N GLY A 412 18.67 -12.97 14.11
CA GLY A 412 17.91 -14.17 13.88
C GLY A 412 18.57 -15.10 12.88
N ALA A 413 18.00 -16.28 12.81
CA ALA A 413 18.37 -17.30 11.83
C ALA A 413 17.08 -17.95 11.28
N GLN A 414 17.13 -18.31 10.01
CA GLN A 414 16.07 -19.00 9.31
C GLN A 414 16.69 -20.17 8.55
N ARG A 415 16.00 -21.31 8.57
CA ARG A 415 16.23 -22.41 7.66
C ARG A 415 14.95 -22.70 6.92
N GLU A 416 15.02 -22.79 5.61
CA GLU A 416 13.92 -23.11 4.71
C GLU A 416 14.40 -24.15 3.72
N GLN A 417 13.60 -25.17 3.52
CA GLN A 417 13.82 -26.18 2.48
C GLN A 417 12.51 -26.33 1.70
N VAL A 418 12.65 -26.36 0.40
CA VAL A 418 11.58 -26.61 -0.56
C VAL A 418 12.07 -27.68 -1.50
N ASP A 419 11.44 -28.84 -1.48
CA ASP A 419 11.81 -30.00 -2.28
C ASP A 419 11.77 -29.69 -3.78
N THR A 420 12.47 -30.47 -4.60
CA THR A 420 12.68 -30.21 -6.04
C THR A 420 11.38 -30.08 -6.83
N PHE A 421 10.38 -30.90 -6.50
CA PHE A 421 9.09 -30.88 -7.19
C PHE A 421 7.95 -30.19 -6.39
N PHE A 422 8.31 -29.44 -5.38
CA PHE A 422 7.29 -28.70 -4.62
C PHE A 422 6.72 -27.56 -5.46
N GLN A 423 5.43 -27.62 -5.73
CA GLN A 423 4.70 -26.58 -6.44
C GLN A 423 3.34 -26.34 -5.80
N SER A 424 2.92 -25.09 -5.72
CA SER A 424 1.60 -24.71 -5.21
C SER A 424 0.90 -23.75 -6.14
N LEU A 425 -0.36 -24.03 -6.50
CA LEU A 425 -1.23 -23.15 -7.27
C LEU A 425 -1.48 -21.82 -6.55
N ALA A 426 -1.44 -21.81 -5.23
CA ALA A 426 -1.72 -20.63 -4.41
C ALA A 426 -0.45 -19.88 -3.95
N ASN A 427 0.74 -20.41 -4.26
CA ASN A 427 2.01 -19.75 -4.03
C ASN A 427 3.00 -19.99 -5.19
N PRO A 428 2.67 -19.54 -6.41
CA PRO A 428 3.50 -19.79 -7.59
C PRO A 428 4.86 -19.09 -7.55
N SER A 429 5.06 -18.15 -6.63
CA SER A 429 6.31 -17.42 -6.46
C SER A 429 7.33 -18.14 -5.57
N LEU A 430 6.91 -19.17 -4.84
CA LEU A 430 7.84 -19.95 -4.02
C LEU A 430 8.75 -20.76 -4.94
N GLN A 431 10.03 -20.47 -4.86
CA GLN A 431 11.03 -21.18 -5.67
C GLN A 431 11.24 -22.59 -5.10
N ALA A 432 10.97 -23.60 -5.91
CA ALA A 432 11.27 -24.99 -5.59
C ALA A 432 12.78 -25.30 -5.68
N ASP A 433 13.13 -26.50 -5.29
CA ASP A 433 14.50 -27.03 -5.39
C ASP A 433 15.54 -26.18 -4.68
N ARG A 434 15.29 -25.86 -3.42
CA ARG A 434 16.26 -25.10 -2.64
C ARG A 434 16.22 -25.41 -1.15
N GLU A 435 17.40 -25.45 -0.57
CA GLU A 435 17.63 -25.37 0.86
C GLU A 435 18.35 -24.08 1.18
N THR A 436 17.76 -23.21 1.98
CA THR A 436 18.33 -21.91 2.35
C THR A 436 18.54 -21.83 3.86
N THR A 437 19.73 -21.49 4.30
CA THR A 437 20.04 -21.12 5.67
C THR A 437 20.44 -19.66 5.71
N SER A 438 19.70 -18.85 6.44
CA SER A 438 19.93 -17.41 6.58
C SER A 438 20.30 -17.05 8.00
N VAL A 439 21.23 -16.11 8.16
CA VAL A 439 21.51 -15.43 9.42
C VAL A 439 21.42 -13.93 9.17
N PHE A 440 20.72 -13.22 10.04
CA PHE A 440 20.52 -11.78 9.88
C PHE A 440 20.64 -11.05 11.20
N THR A 441 20.97 -9.77 11.11
CA THR A 441 20.93 -8.84 12.24
C THR A 441 20.53 -7.46 11.77
N ASP A 442 19.61 -6.84 12.51
CA ASP A 442 19.13 -5.49 12.33
C ASP A 442 19.50 -4.68 13.59
N PHE A 443 20.14 -3.57 13.36
CA PHE A 443 20.64 -2.71 14.41
C PHE A 443 20.11 -1.29 14.19
N PHE A 444 19.55 -0.72 15.20
CA PHE A 444 19.09 0.67 15.21
C PHE A 444 19.56 1.37 16.48
N TRP A 445 20.24 2.48 16.32
CA TRP A 445 20.69 3.32 17.42
C TRP A 445 20.59 4.79 17.01
N ASP A 446 19.49 5.42 17.43
CA ASP A 446 19.21 6.83 17.17
C ASP A 446 19.34 7.21 15.67
N GLU A 447 20.44 7.81 15.29
CA GLU A 447 20.72 8.26 13.92
C GLU A 447 21.38 7.18 13.03
N PHE A 448 21.73 6.05 13.59
CA PHE A 448 22.38 4.96 12.87
C PHE A 448 21.47 3.74 12.73
N ALA A 449 21.33 3.24 11.52
CA ALA A 449 20.67 1.97 11.22
C ALA A 449 21.58 1.09 10.40
N ALA A 450 21.64 -0.20 10.71
CA ALA A 450 22.40 -1.17 9.93
C ALA A 450 21.69 -2.51 9.87
N GLN A 451 21.78 -3.17 8.73
CA GLN A 451 21.27 -4.51 8.47
C GLN A 451 22.38 -5.35 7.83
N LEU A 452 22.55 -6.56 8.32
CA LEU A 452 23.42 -7.57 7.73
C LEU A 452 22.64 -8.87 7.56
N ARG A 453 22.73 -9.48 6.39
CA ARG A 453 22.14 -10.79 6.11
C ARG A 453 23.15 -11.63 5.33
N VAL A 454 23.26 -12.90 5.69
CA VAL A 454 24.03 -13.90 4.98
C VAL A 454 23.14 -15.10 4.74
N ASP A 455 22.99 -15.49 3.47
CA ASP A 455 22.24 -16.64 3.03
C ASP A 455 23.18 -17.66 2.40
N HIS A 456 23.01 -18.90 2.76
CA HIS A 456 23.63 -20.04 2.12
C HIS A 456 22.53 -20.90 1.54
N GLN A 457 22.56 -21.12 0.23
CA GLN A 457 21.54 -21.86 -0.52
C GLN A 457 22.19 -23.00 -1.27
N LEU A 458 21.49 -24.14 -1.31
CA LEU A 458 21.80 -25.29 -2.16
C LEU A 458 20.58 -25.60 -3.02
N SER A 459 20.78 -25.92 -4.28
CA SER A 459 19.80 -26.54 -5.18
C SER A 459 19.90 -28.06 -5.16
N ASN A 460 19.07 -28.76 -5.93
CA ASN A 460 18.99 -30.20 -6.04
C ASN A 460 18.84 -30.88 -4.66
N VAL A 461 17.82 -30.43 -3.94
CA VAL A 461 17.59 -30.80 -2.53
C VAL A 461 17.33 -32.31 -2.38
N ASP A 462 16.74 -32.93 -3.39
CA ASP A 462 16.40 -34.37 -3.40
C ASP A 462 17.51 -35.26 -3.99
N ASP A 463 18.68 -34.66 -4.31
CA ASP A 463 19.88 -35.38 -4.77
C ASP A 463 19.65 -36.20 -6.05
N PHE A 464 19.00 -35.58 -7.05
CA PHE A 464 18.78 -36.22 -8.35
C PHE A 464 20.02 -36.12 -9.24
N ASP A 465 20.53 -37.28 -9.72
CA ASP A 465 21.71 -37.35 -10.60
C ASP A 465 21.59 -36.54 -11.90
N PHE A 466 20.35 -36.31 -12.39
CA PHE A 466 20.09 -35.57 -13.62
C PHE A 466 20.02 -34.05 -13.42
N LEU A 467 19.99 -33.56 -12.18
CA LEU A 467 20.02 -32.14 -11.85
C LEU A 467 21.39 -31.73 -11.32
N PRO A 468 21.85 -30.52 -11.62
CA PRO A 468 23.05 -30.01 -11.01
C PRO A 468 22.81 -29.51 -9.58
N THR A 469 23.81 -29.63 -8.73
CA THR A 469 23.78 -29.03 -7.39
C THR A 469 24.63 -27.78 -7.37
N ASP A 470 23.98 -26.63 -7.24
CA ASP A 470 24.62 -25.33 -7.12
C ASP A 470 24.59 -24.83 -5.68
N ARG A 471 25.71 -24.34 -5.20
CA ARG A 471 25.82 -23.61 -3.95
C ARG A 471 25.83 -22.12 -4.24
N THR A 472 24.91 -21.38 -3.63
CA THR A 472 24.89 -19.93 -3.67
C THR A 472 25.09 -19.35 -2.27
N VAL A 473 26.05 -18.44 -2.13
CA VAL A 473 26.27 -17.68 -0.90
C VAL A 473 25.99 -16.21 -1.21
N ASN A 474 24.98 -15.64 -0.53
CA ASN A 474 24.67 -14.22 -0.60
C ASN A 474 25.02 -13.55 0.72
N ALA A 475 25.78 -12.48 0.69
CA ALA A 475 25.98 -11.61 1.83
C ALA A 475 25.57 -10.17 1.47
N TYR A 476 24.73 -9.57 2.29
CA TYR A 476 24.21 -8.23 2.10
C TYR A 476 24.38 -7.41 3.36
N PHE A 477 24.90 -6.20 3.19
CA PHE A 477 25.01 -5.19 4.24
C PHE A 477 24.38 -3.88 3.75
N ASN A 478 23.58 -3.27 4.60
CA ASN A 478 23.08 -1.90 4.41
C ASN A 478 23.25 -1.12 5.71
N GLY A 479 23.87 0.04 5.65
CA GLY A 479 24.07 0.93 6.79
C GLY A 479 23.72 2.36 6.41
N THR A 480 23.00 3.05 7.26
CA THR A 480 22.66 4.47 7.11
C THR A 480 22.99 5.24 8.39
N TYR A 481 23.52 6.42 8.21
CA TYR A 481 23.80 7.35 9.31
C TYR A 481 23.28 8.75 8.95
N THR A 482 22.33 9.23 9.75
CA THR A 482 21.72 10.54 9.59
C THR A 482 21.90 11.33 10.89
N PRO A 483 23.06 12.00 11.07
CA PRO A 483 23.34 12.69 12.32
C PRO A 483 22.31 13.80 12.59
N PHE A 484 21.87 13.90 13.83
CA PHE A 484 21.04 15.01 14.26
C PHE A 484 21.84 16.33 14.17
N VAL A 485 21.25 17.32 13.50
CA VAL A 485 21.82 18.66 13.37
C VAL A 485 20.93 19.64 14.10
N GLU A 486 21.49 20.27 15.12
CA GLU A 486 20.78 21.30 15.87
C GLU A 486 20.59 22.56 15.00
N PRO A 487 19.35 23.03 14.83
CA PRO A 487 19.09 24.29 14.11
C PRO A 487 19.80 25.48 14.80
N LEU A 488 20.16 26.47 13.99
CA LEU A 488 20.72 27.73 14.50
C LEU A 488 19.66 28.52 15.29
N GLU A 489 20.08 29.59 16.01
CA GLU A 489 19.18 30.39 16.84
C GLU A 489 18.02 31.04 16.06
N ASP A 490 18.19 31.23 14.76
CA ASP A 490 17.15 31.73 13.84
C ASP A 490 16.24 30.66 13.23
N GLY A 491 16.43 29.40 13.65
CA GLY A 491 15.70 28.24 13.14
C GLY A 491 16.20 27.70 11.79
N SER A 492 17.21 28.30 11.19
CA SER A 492 17.83 27.80 9.97
C SER A 492 18.77 26.64 10.25
N LEU A 493 19.02 25.80 9.22
CA LEU A 493 20.05 24.76 9.29
C LEU A 493 21.43 25.37 9.07
N PRO A 494 22.50 24.78 9.64
CA PRO A 494 23.88 25.13 9.34
C PRO A 494 24.17 25.06 7.83
N TRP A 495 25.31 25.63 7.40
CA TRP A 495 25.69 25.69 5.98
C TRP A 495 25.79 24.30 5.31
N PHE A 496 25.99 23.21 6.07
CA PHE A 496 26.06 21.85 5.59
C PHE A 496 24.70 21.13 5.62
N GLY A 497 23.61 21.77 6.08
CA GLY A 497 22.25 21.22 6.12
C GLY A 497 22.11 20.04 7.09
N GLN A 498 21.22 19.12 6.74
CA GLN A 498 21.02 17.83 7.41
C GLN A 498 21.69 16.73 6.58
N PRO A 499 22.95 16.34 6.86
CA PRO A 499 23.65 15.36 6.07
C PRO A 499 23.13 13.96 6.33
N PHE A 500 23.30 13.07 5.35
CA PHE A 500 23.13 11.64 5.49
C PHE A 500 24.25 10.88 4.77
N PHE A 501 24.53 9.68 5.25
CA PHE A 501 25.53 8.78 4.71
C PHE A 501 24.93 7.39 4.58
N GLY A 502 25.17 6.71 3.47
CA GLY A 502 24.73 5.35 3.23
C GLY A 502 25.88 4.50 2.70
N LEU A 503 25.87 3.26 3.13
CA LEU A 503 26.78 2.21 2.64
C LEU A 503 25.94 0.96 2.39
N THR A 504 25.94 0.49 1.13
CA THR A 504 25.35 -0.81 0.78
C THR A 504 26.44 -1.66 0.15
N ALA A 505 26.56 -2.90 0.61
CA ALA A 505 27.49 -3.86 0.04
C ALA A 505 26.80 -5.21 -0.16
N SER A 506 27.03 -5.87 -1.29
CA SER A 506 26.56 -7.22 -1.53
C SER A 506 27.61 -8.07 -2.23
N VAL A 507 27.62 -9.35 -1.91
CA VAL A 507 28.40 -10.38 -2.58
C VAL A 507 27.49 -11.55 -2.85
N THR A 508 27.48 -12.04 -4.08
CA THR A 508 26.85 -13.30 -4.48
C THR A 508 27.93 -14.18 -5.08
N ASP A 509 28.05 -15.38 -4.57
CA ASP A 509 29.02 -16.40 -5.00
C ASP A 509 28.24 -17.65 -5.36
N ILE A 510 28.38 -18.14 -6.58
CA ILE A 510 27.70 -19.33 -7.11
C ILE A 510 28.75 -20.31 -7.55
N GLU A 511 28.69 -21.51 -7.02
CA GLU A 511 29.61 -22.60 -7.36
C GLU A 511 28.80 -23.89 -7.62
N ARG A 512 29.09 -24.57 -8.74
CA ARG A 512 28.58 -25.90 -9.01
C ARG A 512 29.31 -26.91 -8.14
N VAL A 513 28.59 -27.55 -7.21
CA VAL A 513 29.14 -28.59 -6.32
C VAL A 513 29.11 -29.94 -7.00
N GLU A 514 28.02 -30.24 -7.73
CA GLU A 514 27.84 -31.50 -8.47
C GLU A 514 27.21 -31.19 -9.83
N THR A 515 27.81 -31.78 -10.88
CA THR A 515 27.33 -31.62 -12.25
C THR A 515 26.23 -32.62 -12.58
N SER A 516 25.27 -32.24 -13.41
CA SER A 516 24.25 -33.13 -13.93
C SER A 516 24.83 -34.31 -14.68
N SER A 517 24.28 -35.53 -14.50
CA SER A 517 24.68 -36.70 -15.29
C SER A 517 24.38 -36.50 -16.79
N ASP A 518 23.38 -35.71 -17.16
CA ASP A 518 22.96 -35.47 -18.52
C ASP A 518 23.83 -34.38 -19.22
N PHE A 519 24.41 -33.47 -18.42
CA PHE A 519 25.25 -32.38 -18.88
C PHE A 519 26.55 -32.28 -18.07
N PRO A 520 27.45 -33.27 -18.13
CA PRO A 520 28.62 -33.35 -17.23
C PRO A 520 29.71 -32.29 -17.51
N GLU A 521 29.59 -31.53 -18.62
CA GLU A 521 30.53 -30.45 -18.96
C GLU A 521 29.97 -29.07 -18.59
N ASP A 522 28.71 -29.01 -18.09
CA ASP A 522 28.10 -27.77 -17.64
C ASP A 522 28.62 -27.42 -16.25
N ASP A 523 29.09 -26.18 -16.08
CA ASP A 523 29.73 -25.69 -14.87
C ASP A 523 29.17 -24.29 -14.49
N ALA A 524 29.20 -23.97 -13.23
CA ALA A 524 28.86 -22.65 -12.72
C ALA A 524 29.83 -22.29 -11.59
N ASP A 525 30.67 -21.28 -11.84
CA ASP A 525 31.59 -20.71 -10.84
C ASP A 525 31.70 -19.21 -11.14
N ASN A 526 30.85 -18.44 -10.53
CA ASN A 526 30.83 -17.01 -10.75
C ASN A 526 30.59 -16.23 -9.46
N GLN A 527 31.15 -15.03 -9.44
CA GLN A 527 31.00 -14.14 -8.29
C GLN A 527 30.63 -12.74 -8.75
N SER A 528 29.60 -12.16 -8.09
CA SER A 528 29.28 -10.75 -8.22
C SER A 528 29.46 -10.01 -6.90
N ARG A 529 29.97 -8.79 -6.98
CA ARG A 529 30.17 -7.90 -5.82
C ARG A 529 29.66 -6.51 -6.17
N SER A 530 28.92 -5.91 -5.23
CA SER A 530 28.47 -4.53 -5.35
C SER A 530 28.82 -3.75 -4.09
N LEU A 531 29.29 -2.52 -4.27
CA LEU A 531 29.55 -1.57 -3.19
C LEU A 531 28.98 -0.22 -3.59
N THR A 532 27.99 0.27 -2.86
CA THR A 532 27.40 1.59 -3.06
C THR A 532 27.68 2.47 -1.86
N LEU A 533 28.26 3.62 -2.11
CA LEU A 533 28.43 4.71 -1.16
C LEU A 533 27.48 5.83 -1.56
N SER A 534 26.71 6.34 -0.62
CA SER A 534 25.83 7.49 -0.83
C SER A 534 26.03 8.54 0.26
N THR A 535 25.93 9.80 -0.13
CA THR A 535 25.95 10.94 0.78
C THR A 535 25.16 12.08 0.20
N GLY A 536 24.57 12.87 1.05
CA GLY A 536 23.82 14.03 0.63
C GLY A 536 23.49 14.93 1.82
N SER A 537 22.71 15.94 1.55
CA SER A 537 22.21 16.82 2.60
C SER A 537 20.89 17.44 2.22
N ASN A 538 20.02 17.60 3.21
CA ASN A 538 18.74 18.27 3.09
C ASN A 538 18.79 19.67 3.73
N TYR A 539 18.21 20.65 3.04
CA TYR A 539 18.04 22.02 3.49
C TYR A 539 16.55 22.37 3.40
N ALA A 540 16.17 23.52 3.87
CA ALA A 540 14.76 23.94 3.86
C ALA A 540 14.13 23.97 2.46
N THR A 541 14.92 24.42 1.46
CA THR A 541 14.42 24.63 0.08
C THR A 541 15.16 23.82 -0.98
N TRP A 542 16.15 23.04 -0.61
CA TRP A 542 16.88 22.21 -1.56
C TRP A 542 17.51 21.00 -0.89
N SER A 543 17.83 19.99 -1.67
CA SER A 543 18.57 18.82 -1.23
C SER A 543 19.46 18.32 -2.37
N TRP A 544 20.49 17.56 -2.02
CA TRP A 544 21.34 16.88 -2.98
C TRP A 544 21.73 15.51 -2.49
N ASN A 545 21.98 14.63 -3.42
CA ASN A 545 22.47 13.27 -3.19
C ASN A 545 23.55 12.92 -4.21
N LEU A 546 24.67 12.41 -3.71
CA LEU A 546 25.75 11.83 -4.51
C LEU A 546 25.87 10.35 -4.16
N SER A 547 25.86 9.50 -5.15
CA SER A 547 26.08 8.05 -5.01
C SER A 547 27.19 7.57 -5.93
N HIS A 548 27.94 6.57 -5.46
CA HIS A 548 28.92 5.87 -6.28
C HIS A 548 28.77 4.38 -6.03
N THR A 549 28.57 3.61 -7.10
CA THR A 549 28.44 2.14 -7.09
C THR A 549 29.59 1.54 -7.89
N LEU A 550 30.32 0.64 -7.27
CA LEU A 550 31.24 -0.27 -7.91
C LEU A 550 30.60 -1.66 -7.98
N TYR A 551 30.44 -2.18 -9.16
CA TYR A 551 29.96 -3.55 -9.40
C TYR A 551 31.06 -4.32 -10.15
N THR A 552 31.34 -5.55 -9.71
CA THR A 552 32.24 -6.48 -10.39
C THR A 552 31.55 -7.81 -10.58
N PHE A 553 31.75 -8.41 -11.73
CA PHE A 553 31.32 -9.76 -12.06
C PHE A 553 32.55 -10.53 -12.57
N GLU A 554 32.79 -11.71 -12.02
CA GLU A 554 33.89 -12.61 -12.40
C GLU A 554 33.32 -14.02 -12.67
N ASP A 555 33.60 -14.60 -13.81
CA ASP A 555 33.16 -15.95 -14.21
C ASP A 555 34.39 -16.85 -14.44
N GLN A 556 34.60 -17.80 -13.53
CA GLN A 556 35.74 -18.74 -13.59
C GLN A 556 35.54 -19.80 -14.67
N THR A 557 34.31 -19.99 -15.16
CA THR A 557 34.02 -20.99 -16.21
C THR A 557 34.35 -20.49 -17.61
N GLY A 558 34.38 -19.16 -17.78
CA GLY A 558 34.62 -18.51 -19.07
C GLY A 558 33.40 -18.52 -20.02
N PHE A 559 32.18 -18.86 -19.54
CA PHE A 559 30.96 -18.74 -20.33
C PHE A 559 30.48 -17.29 -20.46
N SER A 560 30.73 -16.49 -19.44
CA SER A 560 30.40 -15.07 -19.42
C SER A 560 31.68 -14.24 -19.25
N SER A 561 31.69 -13.04 -19.84
CA SER A 561 32.81 -12.13 -19.67
C SER A 561 32.89 -11.53 -18.27
N ASP A 562 34.10 -11.46 -17.73
CA ASP A 562 34.40 -10.68 -16.55
C ASP A 562 34.13 -9.19 -16.81
N SER A 563 33.48 -8.54 -15.86
CA SER A 563 33.10 -7.12 -16.04
C SER A 563 33.25 -6.28 -14.78
N ILE A 564 33.51 -5.01 -15.01
CA ILE A 564 33.44 -3.97 -13.98
C ILE A 564 32.47 -2.88 -14.45
N ASN A 565 31.58 -2.47 -13.56
CA ASN A 565 30.74 -1.29 -13.78
C ASN A 565 30.94 -0.30 -12.64
N ASN A 566 31.28 0.95 -12.98
CA ASN A 566 31.39 2.08 -12.08
C ASN A 566 30.32 3.09 -12.42
N THR A 567 29.36 3.26 -11.51
CA THR A 567 28.26 4.21 -11.66
C THR A 567 28.38 5.34 -10.65
N THR A 568 28.42 6.58 -11.11
CA THR A 568 28.41 7.75 -10.25
C THR A 568 27.18 8.59 -10.56
N GLY A 569 26.31 8.81 -9.59
CA GLY A 569 25.08 9.58 -9.72
C GLY A 569 25.07 10.83 -8.81
N LEU A 570 24.66 11.96 -9.35
CA LEU A 570 24.39 13.19 -8.62
C LEU A 570 22.97 13.64 -8.94
N SER A 571 22.16 13.86 -7.92
CA SER A 571 20.82 14.42 -8.04
C SER A 571 20.62 15.56 -7.06
N ALA A 572 19.76 16.50 -7.42
CA ALA A 572 19.36 17.58 -6.53
C ALA A 572 17.86 17.87 -6.68
N TYR A 573 17.29 18.42 -5.64
CA TYR A 573 15.93 18.97 -5.61
C TYR A 573 16.03 20.41 -5.12
N ILE A 574 15.48 21.36 -5.86
CA ILE A 574 15.61 22.79 -5.59
C ILE A 574 14.23 23.42 -5.69
N LEU A 575 13.73 23.93 -4.58
CA LEU A 575 12.49 24.71 -4.50
C LEU A 575 12.85 26.20 -4.48
N ILE A 576 12.46 26.94 -5.52
CA ILE A 576 12.65 28.38 -5.64
C ILE A 576 11.30 29.03 -5.37
N ASP A 577 11.11 29.47 -4.16
CA ASP A 577 9.82 29.91 -3.64
C ASP A 577 8.70 28.92 -3.99
N ASP A 578 7.45 29.34 -4.03
CA ASP A 578 6.31 28.49 -4.34
C ASP A 578 6.03 28.33 -5.85
N TRP A 579 6.91 28.91 -6.70
CA TRP A 579 6.61 28.97 -8.13
C TRP A 579 7.46 28.06 -9.02
N LEU A 580 8.63 27.59 -8.55
CA LEU A 580 9.52 26.76 -9.37
C LEU A 580 10.20 25.67 -8.55
N THR A 581 10.02 24.44 -8.99
CA THR A 581 10.77 23.27 -8.51
C THR A 581 11.68 22.78 -9.63
N LEU A 582 12.97 22.55 -9.35
CA LEU A 582 13.92 21.96 -10.26
C LEU A 582 14.48 20.67 -9.69
N SER A 583 14.54 19.63 -10.52
CA SER A 583 15.12 18.34 -10.17
C SER A 583 16.15 17.88 -11.21
N PRO A 584 17.38 18.42 -11.18
CA PRO A 584 18.46 17.95 -12.04
C PRO A 584 19.04 16.63 -11.53
N ASN A 585 19.43 15.76 -12.48
CA ASN A 585 20.19 14.57 -12.19
C ASN A 585 21.23 14.31 -13.27
N VAL A 586 22.36 13.74 -12.90
CA VAL A 586 23.42 13.27 -13.81
C VAL A 586 23.95 11.96 -13.28
N GLN A 587 24.04 10.97 -14.16
CA GLN A 587 24.66 9.68 -13.90
C GLN A 587 25.77 9.45 -14.94
N TYR A 588 26.92 9.00 -14.48
CA TYR A 588 28.05 8.63 -15.29
C TYR A 588 28.39 7.17 -15.01
N ASP A 589 28.30 6.34 -16.04
CA ASP A 589 28.57 4.92 -16.01
C ASP A 589 29.83 4.61 -16.83
N VAL A 590 30.72 3.77 -16.29
CA VAL A 590 31.86 3.21 -16.99
C VAL A 590 31.75 1.70 -16.88
N PHE A 591 31.47 1.05 -17.98
CA PHE A 591 31.42 -0.41 -18.10
C PHE A 591 32.66 -0.90 -18.81
N GLU A 592 33.38 -1.86 -18.22
CA GLU A 592 34.54 -2.52 -18.76
C GLU A 592 34.28 -4.03 -18.86
N ASP A 593 34.27 -4.55 -20.07
CA ASP A 593 34.34 -5.98 -20.35
C ASP A 593 35.84 -6.36 -20.43
N ARG A 594 36.28 -7.16 -19.49
CA ARG A 594 37.72 -7.48 -19.34
C ARG A 594 38.21 -8.51 -20.34
N ASP A 595 37.37 -9.43 -20.74
CA ASP A 595 37.71 -10.50 -21.65
C ASP A 595 37.70 -10.02 -23.10
N LEU A 596 36.71 -9.21 -23.45
CA LEU A 596 36.66 -8.59 -24.76
C LEU A 596 37.52 -7.32 -24.88
N LEU A 597 38.07 -6.84 -23.76
CA LEU A 597 38.88 -5.60 -23.68
C LEU A 597 38.09 -4.38 -24.21
N LYS A 598 36.79 -4.35 -23.96
CA LYS A 598 35.89 -3.28 -24.40
C LYS A 598 35.52 -2.38 -23.23
N THR A 599 35.49 -1.08 -23.52
CA THR A 599 35.05 -0.08 -22.52
C THR A 599 33.99 0.81 -23.12
N SER A 600 32.85 0.92 -22.46
CA SER A 600 31.81 1.88 -22.78
C SER A 600 31.61 2.87 -21.62
N ARG A 601 31.29 4.11 -21.97
CA ARG A 601 30.99 5.19 -21.03
C ARG A 601 29.67 5.79 -21.39
N THR A 602 28.77 5.88 -20.43
CA THR A 602 27.43 6.44 -20.65
C THR A 602 27.23 7.63 -19.70
N ILE A 603 26.73 8.72 -20.25
CA ILE A 603 26.25 9.86 -19.47
C ILE A 603 24.73 9.91 -19.64
N ASN A 604 24.03 9.79 -18.53
CA ASN A 604 22.60 10.04 -18.42
C ASN A 604 22.41 11.35 -17.67
N ALA A 605 21.79 12.35 -18.30
CA ALA A 605 21.49 13.61 -17.66
C ALA A 605 20.02 13.93 -17.80
N GLY A 606 19.39 14.35 -16.72
CA GLY A 606 17.99 14.72 -16.68
C GLY A 606 17.75 16.05 -15.96
N LEU A 607 16.72 16.75 -16.39
CA LEU A 607 16.22 17.94 -15.73
C LEU A 607 14.71 17.92 -15.77
N SER A 608 14.07 17.93 -14.60
CA SER A 608 12.64 18.21 -14.46
C SER A 608 12.46 19.61 -13.87
N ALA A 609 11.47 20.35 -14.39
CA ALA A 609 11.09 21.66 -13.88
C ALA A 609 9.56 21.73 -13.77
N ASP A 610 9.05 21.99 -12.56
CA ASP A 610 7.63 22.26 -12.31
C ASP A 610 7.46 23.74 -11.97
N ILE A 611 6.60 24.40 -12.74
CA ILE A 611 6.44 25.87 -12.73
C ILE A 611 4.98 26.19 -12.38
N THR A 612 4.74 26.87 -11.28
CA THR A 612 3.46 27.47 -10.95
C THR A 612 3.41 28.89 -11.51
N VAL A 613 2.84 29.04 -12.70
CA VAL A 613 2.77 30.35 -13.38
C VAL A 613 1.72 31.26 -12.71
N ILE A 614 0.56 30.69 -12.41
CA ILE A 614 -0.51 31.33 -11.65
C ILE A 614 -1.01 30.27 -10.65
N PRO A 615 -0.90 30.51 -9.35
CA PRO A 615 -1.38 29.57 -8.34
C PRO A 615 -2.80 29.07 -8.64
N GLU A 616 -3.04 27.78 -8.46
CA GLU A 616 -4.33 27.11 -8.64
C GLU A 616 -4.87 27.12 -10.08
N THR A 617 -4.31 27.96 -10.97
CA THR A 617 -4.88 28.19 -12.29
C THR A 617 -3.99 27.71 -13.44
N LEU A 618 -2.70 28.02 -13.41
CA LEU A 618 -1.80 27.74 -14.53
C LEU A 618 -0.48 27.16 -14.05
N THR A 619 -0.23 25.92 -14.42
CA THR A 619 1.03 25.22 -14.14
C THR A 619 1.70 24.77 -15.43
N ALA A 620 3.00 24.61 -15.40
CA ALA A 620 3.76 24.01 -16.49
C ALA A 620 4.79 23.03 -15.93
N SER A 621 5.01 21.92 -16.62
CA SER A 621 6.11 21.00 -16.35
C SER A 621 6.95 20.81 -17.59
N LEU A 622 8.27 20.69 -17.40
CA LEU A 622 9.24 20.45 -18.46
C LEU A 622 10.15 19.31 -18.03
N ASN A 623 10.44 18.40 -18.93
CA ASN A 623 11.34 17.28 -18.71
C ASN A 623 12.33 17.19 -19.87
N TYR A 624 13.61 17.14 -19.56
CA TYR A 624 14.67 16.89 -20.52
C TYR A 624 15.52 15.71 -20.07
N ASN A 625 15.77 14.78 -20.97
CA ASN A 625 16.66 13.65 -20.73
C ASN A 625 17.66 13.54 -21.88
N LEU A 626 18.88 13.26 -21.54
CA LEU A 626 20.01 13.05 -22.45
C LEU A 626 20.72 11.74 -22.08
N ASN A 627 20.90 10.88 -23.04
CA ASN A 627 21.76 9.69 -22.95
C ASN A 627 22.82 9.78 -24.03
N VAL A 628 24.08 9.84 -23.63
CA VAL A 628 25.24 9.87 -24.54
C VAL A 628 26.17 8.72 -24.17
N ARG A 629 26.50 7.92 -25.16
CA ARG A 629 27.42 6.78 -25.02
C ARG A 629 28.66 6.98 -25.87
N THR A 630 29.79 6.65 -25.31
CA THR A 630 31.08 6.70 -25.98
C THR A 630 31.90 5.45 -25.68
N GLY A 631 32.72 4.99 -26.65
CA GLY A 631 33.52 3.78 -26.52
C GLY A 631 32.94 2.61 -27.31
N ASP A 632 33.23 1.39 -26.86
CA ASP A 632 32.78 0.19 -27.54
C ASP A 632 31.33 -0.14 -27.19
N GLY A 633 30.43 -0.18 -28.13
CA GLY A 633 29.06 -0.63 -27.94
C GLY A 633 28.07 -0.08 -28.98
N ASP A 634 26.95 -0.78 -29.11
CA ASP A 634 25.98 -0.63 -30.20
C ASP A 634 24.72 0.15 -29.79
N THR A 635 24.80 1.01 -28.78
CA THR A 635 23.61 1.76 -28.30
C THR A 635 23.67 3.19 -28.81
N PRO A 636 22.62 3.66 -29.51
CA PRO A 636 22.59 5.02 -30.04
C PRO A 636 22.49 6.07 -28.93
N ASP A 637 22.98 7.27 -29.22
CA ASP A 637 22.74 8.44 -28.40
C ASP A 637 21.28 8.86 -28.51
N SER A 638 20.70 9.32 -27.41
CA SER A 638 19.32 9.80 -27.43
C SER A 638 19.13 11.05 -26.57
N SER A 639 18.27 11.92 -27.05
CA SER A 639 17.76 13.03 -26.26
C SER A 639 16.24 13.09 -26.33
N SER A 640 15.61 13.43 -25.23
CA SER A 640 14.17 13.64 -25.17
C SER A 640 13.83 14.93 -24.43
N PHE A 641 12.88 15.65 -24.97
CA PHE A 641 12.28 16.83 -24.37
C PHE A 641 10.78 16.63 -24.30
N GLY A 642 10.21 16.76 -23.10
CA GLY A 642 8.76 16.70 -22.88
C GLY A 642 8.30 17.92 -22.10
N GLY A 643 7.04 18.27 -22.26
CA GLY A 643 6.46 19.33 -21.46
C GLY A 643 4.95 19.32 -21.49
N GLU A 644 4.37 19.90 -20.47
CA GLU A 644 2.94 20.07 -20.33
C GLU A 644 2.64 21.45 -19.75
N VAL A 645 1.59 22.09 -20.23
CA VAL A 645 1.01 23.29 -19.63
C VAL A 645 -0.44 22.99 -19.32
N VAL A 646 -0.82 23.13 -18.05
CA VAL A 646 -2.18 22.85 -17.56
C VAL A 646 -2.85 24.17 -17.15
N TRP A 647 -3.97 24.47 -17.78
CA TRP A 647 -4.82 25.58 -17.43
C TRP A 647 -6.08 25.08 -16.76
N THR A 648 -6.19 25.24 -15.45
CA THR A 648 -7.39 24.90 -14.66
C THR A 648 -8.43 25.99 -14.87
N LEU A 649 -9.49 25.65 -15.59
CA LEU A 649 -10.62 26.54 -15.84
C LEU A 649 -11.59 26.57 -14.66
N ARG A 650 -11.70 25.45 -13.98
CA ARG A 650 -12.51 25.28 -12.77
C ARG A 650 -11.91 24.18 -11.92
N GLU A 651 -11.60 24.49 -10.68
CA GLU A 651 -11.12 23.51 -9.72
C GLU A 651 -12.19 22.49 -9.37
N PRO A 652 -11.82 21.20 -9.21
CA PRO A 652 -12.69 20.22 -8.63
C PRO A 652 -12.96 20.54 -7.16
N ASP A 653 -14.20 20.41 -6.74
CA ASP A 653 -14.63 20.54 -5.36
C ASP A 653 -15.66 19.45 -5.06
N ALA A 654 -15.96 19.17 -3.80
CA ALA A 654 -16.93 18.14 -3.42
C ALA A 654 -18.24 18.30 -4.23
N ASN A 655 -18.61 17.28 -4.98
CA ASN A 655 -19.77 17.24 -5.87
C ASN A 655 -19.78 18.30 -7.00
N LYS A 656 -18.61 18.85 -7.35
CA LYS A 656 -18.50 19.82 -8.45
C LYS A 656 -17.47 19.38 -9.47
N LEU A 657 -17.86 19.48 -10.74
CA LEU A 657 -17.00 19.14 -11.86
C LEU A 657 -15.82 20.11 -11.96
N GLY A 658 -14.61 19.59 -11.89
CA GLY A 658 -13.37 20.26 -12.26
C GLY A 658 -13.15 20.16 -13.77
N VAL A 659 -12.59 21.21 -14.36
CA VAL A 659 -12.29 21.29 -15.79
C VAL A 659 -10.92 21.93 -16.00
N ALA A 660 -10.03 21.24 -16.72
CA ALA A 660 -8.74 21.78 -17.11
C ALA A 660 -8.47 21.54 -18.59
N LEU A 661 -7.70 22.42 -19.20
CA LEU A 661 -7.18 22.29 -20.54
C LEU A 661 -5.66 22.13 -20.44
N ALA A 662 -5.14 21.04 -20.96
CA ALA A 662 -3.71 20.79 -21.02
C ALA A 662 -3.19 20.80 -22.45
N PHE A 663 -1.97 21.30 -22.61
CA PHE A 663 -1.18 21.19 -23.82
C PHE A 663 0.07 20.44 -23.48
N ASN A 664 0.24 19.25 -24.02
CA ASN A 664 1.41 18.40 -23.77
C ASN A 664 2.06 17.96 -25.07
N GLY A 665 3.33 17.68 -25.00
CA GLY A 665 4.07 17.18 -26.14
C GLY A 665 5.42 16.64 -25.77
N PHE A 666 5.98 15.85 -26.66
CA PHE A 666 7.35 15.38 -26.56
C PHE A 666 8.07 15.44 -27.91
N LEU A 667 9.38 15.53 -27.83
CA LEU A 667 10.32 15.41 -28.91
C LEU A 667 11.41 14.42 -28.46
N GLN A 668 11.69 13.41 -29.27
CA GLN A 668 12.78 12.46 -29.06
C GLN A 668 13.66 12.43 -30.30
N GLU A 669 14.96 12.54 -30.11
CA GLU A 669 15.95 12.37 -31.13
C GLU A 669 16.83 11.19 -30.75
N THR A 670 17.05 10.27 -31.70
CA THR A 670 17.93 9.12 -31.58
C THR A 670 18.97 9.21 -32.69
N ARG A 671 20.27 9.25 -32.34
CA ARG A 671 21.38 9.35 -33.28
C ARG A 671 22.14 8.02 -33.32
N ASN A 672 22.34 7.52 -34.52
CA ASN A 672 22.97 6.25 -34.78
C ASN A 672 24.37 6.45 -35.40
N ASP A 673 25.20 7.29 -34.77
CA ASP A 673 26.52 7.67 -35.31
C ASP A 673 27.47 6.50 -35.64
N ASP A 674 27.28 5.34 -34.96
CA ASP A 674 28.13 4.16 -35.11
C ASP A 674 27.60 3.13 -36.12
N PHE A 675 26.44 3.36 -36.72
CA PHE A 675 25.81 2.44 -37.66
C PHE A 675 25.57 3.09 -39.01
N GLU A 676 26.43 2.87 -39.96
CA GLU A 676 26.24 3.33 -41.38
C GLU A 676 24.92 2.85 -42.02
N SER A 677 24.20 1.92 -41.38
CA SER A 677 22.97 1.33 -41.88
C SER A 677 21.67 1.84 -41.23
N LEU A 678 21.75 2.61 -40.15
CA LEU A 678 20.60 3.17 -39.45
C LEU A 678 20.60 4.69 -39.58
N GLU A 679 19.48 5.24 -40.05
CA GLU A 679 19.27 6.69 -40.11
C GLU A 679 18.95 7.22 -38.71
N ASP A 680 19.30 8.48 -38.46
CA ASP A 680 18.85 9.20 -37.27
C ASP A 680 17.33 9.28 -37.27
N ASP A 681 16.72 9.06 -36.13
CA ASP A 681 15.27 9.07 -35.94
C ASP A 681 14.84 10.23 -35.06
N VAL A 682 13.87 10.99 -35.55
CA VAL A 682 13.26 12.10 -34.81
C VAL A 682 11.77 11.85 -34.69
N GLN A 683 11.33 11.65 -33.46
CA GLN A 683 9.92 11.44 -33.13
C GLN A 683 9.37 12.61 -32.32
N TYR A 684 8.19 13.08 -32.68
CA TYR A 684 7.50 14.12 -31.92
C TYR A 684 5.99 13.94 -31.95
N GLN A 685 5.37 14.32 -30.84
CA GLN A 685 3.90 14.42 -30.74
C GLN A 685 3.51 15.60 -29.86
N ALA A 686 2.39 16.20 -30.18
CA ALA A 686 1.75 17.21 -29.32
C ALA A 686 0.23 17.00 -29.30
N PHE A 687 -0.33 17.19 -28.11
CA PHE A 687 -1.76 17.00 -27.86
C PHE A 687 -2.35 18.24 -27.16
N THR A 688 -3.62 18.45 -27.43
CA THR A 688 -4.49 19.26 -26.58
C THR A 688 -5.42 18.33 -25.86
N THR A 689 -5.42 18.39 -24.54
CA THR A 689 -6.15 17.50 -23.65
C THR A 689 -7.17 18.28 -22.84
N LEU A 690 -8.45 17.90 -22.93
CA LEU A 690 -9.48 18.34 -22.01
C LEU A 690 -9.56 17.36 -20.86
N ARG A 691 -9.29 17.80 -19.63
CA ARG A 691 -9.37 17.00 -18.40
C ARG A 691 -10.62 17.36 -17.61
N LEU A 692 -11.31 16.35 -17.16
CA LEU A 692 -12.52 16.45 -16.35
C LEU A 692 -12.31 15.64 -15.08
N SER A 693 -12.66 16.20 -13.92
CA SER A 693 -12.60 15.50 -12.65
C SER A 693 -13.83 15.82 -11.81
N LEU A 694 -14.42 14.79 -11.21
CA LEU A 694 -15.62 14.94 -10.38
C LEU A 694 -15.47 14.11 -9.11
N PRO A 695 -14.98 14.71 -8.01
CA PRO A 695 -15.05 14.10 -6.71
C PRO A 695 -16.48 14.16 -6.19
N VAL A 696 -17.05 13.00 -5.86
CA VAL A 696 -18.39 12.85 -5.27
C VAL A 696 -18.23 12.37 -3.85
N SER A 697 -18.88 13.03 -2.90
CA SER A 697 -18.92 12.61 -1.50
C SER A 697 -20.32 12.81 -0.91
N TYR A 698 -20.76 11.79 -0.13
CA TYR A 698 -22.05 11.82 0.57
C TYR A 698 -21.87 11.24 1.96
#